data_71548b1806806d16f4805dac554b0cde
#
_entry.id   71548b1806806d16f4805dac554b0cde
#
_cell.length_a   1.000
_cell.length_b   1.000
_cell.length_c   1.000
_cell.angle_alpha   90.00
_cell.angle_beta   90.00
_cell.angle_gamma   90.00
#
_symmetry.space_group_name_H-M   'P 1'
#
loop_
_entity.id
_entity.type
_entity.pdbx_description
1 polymer ?
#
loop_
_entity_poly.entity_id
_entity_poly.type
_entity_poly.pdbx_seq_one_letter_code
_entity_poly.pdbx_strand_id
1 'polypeptide(L)'
;MILNNEKKLGPTPKSTGVEQEFQQIAKTEESSLLQELACTRNGISDEEREERLEKYGYNDLSAMQKHSWAYFLVHSFADAFIIVLLVLAIVTFVVESDILSGTIILALACMSAVIRFFQDYGSYRDMQKLKEMEHDTVRIQVPTEDGTEVREVPVEEVVPGDIQLIGSGDIVSGDLYLLESKDLFVSVSAFTGESIPVEKYKGVDDRTVNAAELNNICLGGSTVNSGTGVGVVVRTGKSSYLGKISSTIHTKKKETDFDKSLSKITRILITYMVVVVIFVLLINGLVKKNWLEAFLFSISVAVGITPGMLPMIVNGTLAKGAKFLAKKKTIVKNMSAIQNLGAIDVLCTDKTGTLTMDHVVLQKYLDVNGEDSHLVLNYAWMNAYYSTGVKNLIDRAILAYGEENDAHKYAGGYVKSDEIPYDFERRRMSVLISNPGGEHMGGNVEEILPMPQDEVLITKGALESVLECCSRIRVKKEYMDIHEEDLAKINALAEELNKEGMHVIGVAAKKKNVGDTTVFHAEDETNMTFLGIIAFLDPPKPDAKEAIRGLYDAGVHVKVISGDAPVVVEHVCKLVGMKVGDQSAVTGSDLENMSDAELSSVVEKNDIFARLSPMQKKRVVDALRNNGHVVGYMGDGVNDAPSLHDADVGISVDNGTDVAKASADIILLEKSLTVILNGIYEGRRIYGNILKYMKMALSSNFGNVFSVLIASIFLPFLPMLPLQILIQNLIYDFTQIAIPWDNVDDEFLQIPHKWNSASLVSFMNVMGGFSSVFDVLTFLVLWFILGYNTLAMQNYFQTGWFIEGLISQILIVQFIRTSKRPIIDSKCDSRLALASAFGIFVGISIPYLFDNLKNTVFTEMPFEYFVYLIIILALYSTTIEIVKKFYIKRYGSWL
;
A
#
# COMPACT_ATOMS: atom_id res chain seq x y z
N MET A 1 47.92 -21.50 -3.67
CA MET A 1 47.06 -22.58 -4.22
C MET A 1 45.68 -21.96 -4.49
N ILE A 2 45.53 -21.46 -5.71
CA ILE A 2 44.32 -20.80 -6.21
C ILE A 2 43.53 -21.94 -6.85
N LEU A 3 42.33 -22.21 -6.32
CA LEU A 3 41.40 -23.13 -6.96
C LEU A 3 40.28 -22.36 -7.62
N ASN A 4 40.30 -22.40 -8.94
CA ASN A 4 39.18 -22.08 -9.82
C ASN A 4 37.91 -22.78 -9.36
N ASN A 5 36.87 -21.99 -9.10
CA ASN A 5 35.49 -22.45 -9.12
C ASN A 5 34.79 -21.79 -10.31
N GLU A 6 35.02 -22.33 -11.48
CA GLU A 6 34.10 -22.15 -12.62
C GLU A 6 32.78 -22.85 -12.29
N LYS A 7 31.79 -22.06 -11.86
CA LYS A 7 30.40 -22.53 -11.88
C LYS A 7 30.06 -22.80 -13.34
N LYS A 8 29.92 -24.08 -13.69
CA LYS A 8 29.31 -24.52 -14.95
C LYS A 8 27.98 -23.80 -15.12
N LEU A 9 27.91 -22.87 -16.08
CA LEU A 9 26.67 -22.41 -16.64
C LEU A 9 25.88 -23.64 -17.08
N GLY A 10 24.71 -23.84 -16.56
CA GLY A 10 23.76 -24.82 -17.05
C GLY A 10 23.46 -24.57 -18.54
N PRO A 11 22.90 -25.54 -19.28
CA PRO A 11 22.62 -25.39 -20.69
C PRO A 11 21.68 -24.19 -20.87
N THR A 12 22.04 -23.29 -21.76
CA THR A 12 21.23 -22.16 -22.26
C THR A 12 19.80 -22.65 -22.45
N PRO A 13 18.78 -22.02 -21.81
CA PRO A 13 17.40 -22.38 -22.10
C PRO A 13 17.17 -22.23 -23.59
N LYS A 14 16.60 -23.24 -24.24
CA LYS A 14 16.13 -23.12 -25.63
C LYS A 14 15.19 -21.91 -25.66
N SER A 15 15.47 -20.94 -26.56
CA SER A 15 14.64 -19.75 -26.75
C SER A 15 13.17 -20.17 -26.80
N THR A 16 12.37 -19.61 -25.90
CA THR A 16 10.94 -19.87 -25.92
C THR A 16 10.36 -19.24 -27.19
N GLY A 17 9.26 -19.75 -27.71
CA GLY A 17 8.62 -19.19 -28.92
C GLY A 17 8.32 -17.68 -28.79
N VAL A 18 8.20 -17.17 -27.55
CA VAL A 18 8.01 -15.75 -27.25
C VAL A 18 9.26 -14.93 -27.55
N GLU A 19 10.45 -15.39 -27.17
CA GLU A 19 11.71 -14.69 -27.46
C GLU A 19 11.98 -14.59 -28.96
N GLN A 20 11.67 -15.65 -29.71
CA GLN A 20 11.81 -15.66 -31.18
C GLN A 20 10.88 -14.64 -31.84
N GLU A 21 9.65 -14.48 -31.34
CA GLU A 21 8.69 -13.48 -31.82
C GLU A 21 9.25 -12.06 -31.65
N PHE A 22 9.76 -11.71 -30.44
CA PHE A 22 10.33 -10.38 -30.19
C PHE A 22 11.62 -10.12 -30.98
N GLN A 23 12.45 -11.12 -31.19
CA GLN A 23 13.62 -11.01 -32.09
C GLN A 23 13.19 -10.73 -33.52
N GLN A 24 12.09 -11.31 -33.98
CA GLN A 24 11.55 -11.05 -35.32
C GLN A 24 11.01 -9.61 -35.40
N ILE A 25 10.26 -9.14 -34.38
CA ILE A 25 9.79 -7.76 -34.33
C ILE A 25 10.96 -6.78 -34.32
N ALA A 26 12.02 -7.05 -33.53
CA ALA A 26 13.21 -6.20 -33.50
C ALA A 26 13.94 -6.08 -34.84
N LYS A 27 13.91 -7.12 -35.67
CA LYS A 27 14.55 -7.16 -36.99
C LYS A 27 13.67 -6.59 -38.09
N THR A 28 12.41 -6.30 -37.84
CA THR A 28 11.50 -5.74 -38.83
C THR A 28 11.85 -4.27 -39.08
N GLU A 29 11.92 -3.85 -40.35
CA GLU A 29 12.09 -2.44 -40.69
C GLU A 29 10.91 -1.59 -40.19
N GLU A 30 11.19 -0.41 -39.70
CA GLU A 30 10.21 0.54 -39.17
C GLU A 30 9.02 0.73 -40.13
N SER A 31 9.29 0.96 -41.41
CA SER A 31 8.25 1.17 -42.44
C SER A 31 7.31 -0.02 -42.58
N SER A 32 7.85 -1.22 -42.50
CA SER A 32 7.08 -2.47 -42.59
C SER A 32 6.29 -2.73 -41.32
N LEU A 33 6.86 -2.41 -40.16
CA LEU A 33 6.18 -2.56 -38.85
C LEU A 33 5.00 -1.60 -38.73
N LEU A 34 5.19 -0.33 -39.11
CA LEU A 34 4.09 0.67 -39.08
C LEU A 34 2.96 0.29 -40.05
N GLN A 35 3.32 -0.28 -41.21
CA GLN A 35 2.32 -0.79 -42.17
C GLN A 35 1.58 -2.01 -41.61
N GLU A 36 2.29 -2.96 -40.99
CA GLU A 36 1.68 -4.15 -40.34
C GLU A 36 0.71 -3.73 -39.23
N LEU A 37 1.09 -2.73 -38.42
CA LEU A 37 0.25 -2.17 -37.33
C LEU A 37 -0.81 -1.21 -37.86
N ALA A 38 -0.85 -0.91 -39.15
CA ALA A 38 -1.74 0.05 -39.79
C ALA A 38 -1.74 1.40 -39.07
N CYS A 39 -0.57 1.94 -38.70
CA CYS A 39 -0.39 3.20 -38.03
C CYS A 39 0.66 4.09 -38.72
N THR A 40 0.72 5.35 -38.30
CA THR A 40 1.73 6.30 -38.80
C THR A 40 2.64 6.74 -37.63
N ARG A 41 3.74 7.43 -37.97
CA ARG A 41 4.57 8.07 -36.93
C ARG A 41 3.84 9.08 -36.08
N ASN A 42 2.70 9.57 -36.55
CA ASN A 42 1.85 10.53 -35.84
C ASN A 42 0.80 9.85 -34.92
N GLY A 43 0.79 8.51 -34.87
CA GLY A 43 -0.17 7.72 -34.10
C GLY A 43 -1.40 7.31 -34.92
N ILE A 44 -2.47 6.97 -34.21
CA ILE A 44 -3.77 6.55 -34.71
C ILE A 44 -4.86 7.51 -34.23
N SER A 45 -5.97 7.62 -34.95
CA SER A 45 -7.11 8.45 -34.58
C SER A 45 -7.87 7.86 -33.37
N ASP A 46 -8.67 8.71 -32.71
CA ASP A 46 -9.49 8.25 -31.58
C ASP A 46 -10.51 7.19 -32.00
N GLU A 47 -11.12 7.33 -33.19
CA GLU A 47 -12.08 6.34 -33.74
C GLU A 47 -11.39 4.99 -33.95
N GLU A 48 -10.19 4.98 -34.52
CA GLU A 48 -9.41 3.76 -34.76
C GLU A 48 -8.94 3.14 -33.43
N ARG A 49 -8.66 3.96 -32.39
CA ARG A 49 -8.32 3.46 -31.06
C ARG A 49 -9.51 2.74 -30.44
N GLU A 50 -10.73 3.29 -30.51
CA GLU A 50 -11.93 2.61 -29.99
C GLU A 50 -12.17 1.27 -30.68
N GLU A 51 -12.04 1.19 -32.02
CA GLU A 51 -12.13 -0.08 -32.74
C GLU A 51 -11.07 -1.09 -32.30
N ARG A 52 -9.84 -0.63 -32.07
CA ARG A 52 -8.75 -1.48 -31.60
C ARG A 52 -8.95 -1.92 -30.15
N LEU A 53 -9.54 -1.07 -29.31
CA LEU A 53 -9.87 -1.42 -27.93
C LEU A 53 -10.92 -2.55 -27.89
N GLU A 54 -11.92 -2.51 -28.78
CA GLU A 54 -12.89 -3.61 -28.94
C GLU A 54 -12.21 -4.90 -29.45
N LYS A 55 -11.24 -4.78 -30.36
CA LYS A 55 -10.57 -5.91 -31.00
C LYS A 55 -9.52 -6.57 -30.10
N TYR A 56 -8.65 -5.79 -29.46
CA TYR A 56 -7.51 -6.28 -28.67
C TYR A 56 -7.82 -6.36 -27.17
N GLY A 57 -8.86 -5.67 -26.71
CA GLY A 57 -9.24 -5.53 -25.30
C GLY A 57 -8.36 -4.51 -24.57
N TYR A 58 -8.70 -4.27 -23.30
CA TYR A 58 -7.97 -3.37 -22.43
C TYR A 58 -6.56 -3.91 -22.11
N ASN A 59 -5.60 -2.99 -22.00
CA ASN A 59 -4.22 -3.29 -21.59
C ASN A 59 -4.16 -3.53 -20.06
N ASP A 60 -4.85 -4.56 -19.60
CA ASP A 60 -4.90 -4.94 -18.18
C ASP A 60 -4.29 -6.35 -18.00
N LEU A 61 -3.11 -6.38 -17.37
CA LEU A 61 -2.44 -7.62 -16.96
C LEU A 61 -3.02 -8.18 -15.66
N SER A 62 -3.60 -7.32 -14.85
CA SER A 62 -4.22 -7.67 -13.59
C SER A 62 -5.66 -8.14 -13.76
N ALA A 63 -6.04 -8.67 -14.95
CA ALA A 63 -7.39 -9.18 -15.13
C ALA A 63 -7.75 -10.09 -13.95
N MET A 64 -8.12 -9.46 -12.84
CA MET A 64 -8.96 -10.11 -11.83
C MET A 64 -10.08 -10.69 -12.66
N GLN A 65 -10.13 -12.01 -12.71
CA GLN A 65 -11.24 -12.68 -13.38
C GLN A 65 -12.49 -12.00 -12.87
N LYS A 66 -13.19 -11.26 -13.75
CA LYS A 66 -14.44 -10.61 -13.39
C LYS A 66 -15.37 -11.74 -13.00
N HIS A 67 -15.44 -12.02 -11.70
CA HIS A 67 -16.30 -13.05 -11.19
C HIS A 67 -17.75 -12.57 -11.26
N SER A 68 -18.59 -13.34 -11.93
CA SER A 68 -20.01 -13.06 -12.01
C SER A 68 -20.65 -13.22 -10.62
N TRP A 69 -21.77 -12.57 -10.36
CA TRP A 69 -22.54 -12.78 -9.14
C TRP A 69 -22.85 -14.28 -8.88
N ALA A 70 -23.04 -15.05 -9.95
CA ALA A 70 -23.29 -16.49 -9.87
C ALA A 70 -22.10 -17.27 -9.28
N TYR A 71 -20.87 -16.85 -9.58
CA TYR A 71 -19.68 -17.43 -8.97
C TYR A 71 -19.70 -17.28 -7.44
N PHE A 72 -20.00 -16.08 -6.95
CA PHE A 72 -20.09 -15.84 -5.50
C PHE A 72 -21.21 -16.63 -4.85
N LEU A 73 -22.36 -16.76 -5.53
CA LEU A 73 -23.47 -17.56 -5.03
C LEU A 73 -23.09 -19.03 -4.88
N VAL A 74 -22.49 -19.63 -5.91
CA VAL A 74 -22.05 -21.03 -5.86
C VAL A 74 -20.93 -21.21 -4.82
N HIS A 75 -19.99 -20.28 -4.78
CA HIS A 75 -18.86 -20.33 -3.84
C HIS A 75 -19.30 -20.18 -2.38
N SER A 76 -20.37 -19.46 -2.12
CA SER A 76 -20.95 -19.37 -0.77
C SER A 76 -21.42 -20.73 -0.24
N PHE A 77 -21.90 -21.63 -1.08
CA PHE A 77 -22.25 -23.00 -0.67
C PHE A 77 -21.05 -23.93 -0.51
N ALA A 78 -19.89 -23.59 -1.04
CA ALA A 78 -18.65 -24.36 -0.90
C ALA A 78 -17.91 -24.11 0.43
N ASP A 79 -18.47 -23.32 1.32
CA ASP A 79 -17.92 -23.09 2.65
C ASP A 79 -18.02 -24.32 3.54
N ALA A 80 -16.96 -24.60 4.30
CA ALA A 80 -16.89 -25.77 5.17
C ALA A 80 -18.02 -25.82 6.21
N PHE A 81 -18.40 -24.67 6.78
CA PHE A 81 -19.49 -24.55 7.73
C PHE A 81 -20.84 -24.90 7.09
N ILE A 82 -21.13 -24.37 5.91
CA ILE A 82 -22.38 -24.61 5.18
C ILE A 82 -22.45 -26.05 4.68
N ILE A 83 -21.33 -26.63 4.21
CA ILE A 83 -21.25 -28.02 3.83
C ILE A 83 -21.59 -28.92 5.02
N VAL A 84 -21.10 -28.67 6.20
CA VAL A 84 -21.40 -29.44 7.41
C VAL A 84 -22.88 -29.31 7.76
N LEU A 85 -23.49 -28.14 7.65
CA LEU A 85 -24.93 -27.94 7.84
C LEU A 85 -25.75 -28.73 6.83
N LEU A 86 -25.35 -28.74 5.56
CA LEU A 86 -26.02 -29.52 4.52
C LEU A 86 -25.93 -31.04 4.77
N VAL A 87 -24.76 -31.53 5.18
CA VAL A 87 -24.55 -32.92 5.57
C VAL A 87 -25.43 -33.28 6.78
N LEU A 88 -25.46 -32.40 7.80
CA LEU A 88 -26.29 -32.59 8.99
C LEU A 88 -27.77 -32.64 8.61
N ALA A 89 -28.24 -31.72 7.77
CA ALA A 89 -29.63 -31.74 7.26
C ALA A 89 -29.99 -33.08 6.56
N ILE A 90 -29.07 -33.56 5.69
CA ILE A 90 -29.28 -34.86 5.00
C ILE A 90 -29.33 -36.00 6.01
N VAL A 91 -28.44 -36.04 6.99
CA VAL A 91 -28.44 -37.10 8.01
C VAL A 91 -29.72 -37.05 8.84
N THR A 92 -30.16 -35.84 9.26
CA THR A 92 -31.45 -35.70 10.01
C THR A 92 -32.65 -36.16 9.17
N PHE A 93 -32.67 -35.84 7.87
CA PHE A 93 -33.72 -36.30 6.98
C PHE A 93 -33.74 -37.84 6.79
N VAL A 94 -32.55 -38.43 6.59
CA VAL A 94 -32.44 -39.84 6.17
C VAL A 94 -32.37 -40.78 7.37
N VAL A 95 -31.64 -40.43 8.41
CA VAL A 95 -31.37 -41.32 9.55
C VAL A 95 -32.37 -41.14 10.67
N GLU A 96 -32.66 -39.86 11.04
CA GLU A 96 -33.61 -39.55 12.12
C GLU A 96 -35.07 -39.51 11.64
N SER A 97 -35.29 -39.40 10.31
CA SER A 97 -36.63 -39.24 9.70
C SER A 97 -37.40 -38.02 10.25
N ASP A 98 -36.70 -37.03 10.82
CA ASP A 98 -37.28 -35.80 11.33
C ASP A 98 -37.29 -34.72 10.24
N ILE A 99 -38.42 -34.65 9.53
CA ILE A 99 -38.60 -33.71 8.42
C ILE A 99 -38.53 -32.26 8.89
N LEU A 100 -39.02 -31.95 10.08
CA LEU A 100 -39.06 -30.57 10.57
C LEU A 100 -37.68 -30.06 10.93
N SER A 101 -36.92 -30.78 11.75
CA SER A 101 -35.55 -30.41 12.12
C SER A 101 -34.62 -30.34 10.91
N GLY A 102 -34.72 -31.33 9.99
CA GLY A 102 -33.97 -31.31 8.74
C GLY A 102 -34.27 -30.08 7.87
N THR A 103 -35.58 -29.71 7.77
CA THR A 103 -35.99 -28.52 7.01
C THR A 103 -35.48 -27.25 7.66
N ILE A 104 -35.47 -27.12 8.97
CA ILE A 104 -34.93 -25.96 9.70
C ILE A 104 -33.43 -25.87 9.48
N ILE A 105 -32.67 -26.95 9.60
CA ILE A 105 -31.22 -26.97 9.35
C ILE A 105 -30.91 -26.57 7.91
N LEU A 106 -31.67 -27.07 6.94
CA LEU A 106 -31.52 -26.69 5.54
C LEU A 106 -31.83 -25.20 5.32
N ALA A 107 -32.89 -24.68 5.93
CA ALA A 107 -33.23 -23.26 5.87
C ALA A 107 -32.09 -22.38 6.47
N LEU A 108 -31.49 -22.80 7.60
CA LEU A 108 -30.36 -22.14 8.22
C LEU A 108 -29.13 -22.17 7.31
N ALA A 109 -28.84 -23.30 6.66
CA ALA A 109 -27.75 -23.41 5.70
C ALA A 109 -27.93 -22.46 4.50
N CYS A 110 -29.14 -22.42 3.95
CA CYS A 110 -29.49 -21.51 2.85
C CYS A 110 -29.39 -20.04 3.28
N MET A 111 -29.90 -19.71 4.46
CA MET A 111 -29.82 -18.35 5.00
C MET A 111 -28.37 -17.91 5.22
N SER A 112 -27.53 -18.76 5.79
CA SER A 112 -26.10 -18.53 5.97
C SER A 112 -25.38 -18.32 4.63
N ALA A 113 -25.70 -19.14 3.61
CA ALA A 113 -25.16 -18.99 2.26
C ALA A 113 -25.56 -17.67 1.61
N VAL A 114 -26.82 -17.25 1.76
CA VAL A 114 -27.32 -15.97 1.24
C VAL A 114 -26.64 -14.79 1.90
N ILE A 115 -26.47 -14.81 3.21
CA ILE A 115 -25.77 -13.75 3.95
C ILE A 115 -24.34 -13.64 3.44
N ARG A 116 -23.63 -14.76 3.37
CA ARG A 116 -22.26 -14.83 2.86
C ARG A 116 -22.16 -14.30 1.43
N PHE A 117 -23.09 -14.69 0.56
CA PHE A 117 -23.16 -14.17 -0.80
C PHE A 117 -23.24 -12.65 -0.85
N PHE A 118 -24.19 -12.05 -0.12
CA PHE A 118 -24.32 -10.58 -0.12
C PHE A 118 -23.08 -9.87 0.40
N GLN A 119 -22.36 -10.47 1.32
CA GLN A 119 -21.16 -9.89 1.91
C GLN A 119 -19.95 -10.02 0.99
N ASP A 120 -19.68 -11.22 0.47
CA ASP A 120 -18.54 -11.45 -0.42
C ASP A 120 -18.72 -10.68 -1.73
N TYR A 121 -19.92 -10.68 -2.30
CA TYR A 121 -20.25 -9.92 -3.50
C TYR A 121 -20.24 -8.41 -3.23
N GLY A 122 -20.75 -7.96 -2.08
CA GLY A 122 -20.70 -6.55 -1.66
C GLY A 122 -19.26 -6.04 -1.50
N SER A 123 -18.42 -6.81 -0.80
CA SER A 123 -17.00 -6.50 -0.62
C SER A 123 -16.24 -6.48 -1.96
N TYR A 124 -16.51 -7.44 -2.84
CA TYR A 124 -15.93 -7.48 -4.19
C TYR A 124 -16.33 -6.26 -5.01
N ARG A 125 -17.60 -5.86 -5.00
CA ARG A 125 -18.08 -4.67 -5.71
C ARG A 125 -17.48 -3.37 -5.17
N ASP A 126 -17.37 -3.25 -3.84
CA ASP A 126 -16.76 -2.06 -3.22
C ASP A 126 -15.24 -2.01 -3.55
N MET A 127 -14.57 -3.16 -3.63
CA MET A 127 -13.16 -3.23 -4.05
C MET A 127 -12.98 -2.87 -5.53
N GLN A 128 -13.89 -3.29 -6.42
CA GLN A 128 -13.85 -2.87 -7.82
C GLN A 128 -13.99 -1.36 -7.98
N LYS A 129 -14.93 -0.74 -7.24
CA LYS A 129 -15.09 0.73 -7.26
C LYS A 129 -13.87 1.48 -6.76
N LEU A 130 -13.12 0.92 -5.81
CA LEU A 130 -11.87 1.52 -5.34
C LEU A 130 -10.77 1.39 -6.39
N LYS A 131 -10.70 0.27 -7.10
CA LYS A 131 -9.76 0.06 -8.20
C LYS A 131 -10.04 0.99 -9.38
N GLU A 132 -11.30 1.27 -9.68
CA GLU A 132 -11.72 2.24 -10.71
C GLU A 132 -11.32 3.69 -10.40
N MET A 133 -10.88 3.99 -9.18
CA MET A 133 -10.34 5.31 -8.80
C MET A 133 -8.83 5.42 -9.02
N GLU A 134 -8.14 4.35 -9.36
CA GLU A 134 -6.73 4.29 -9.68
C GLU A 134 -6.57 4.36 -11.20
N HIS A 135 -6.15 5.51 -11.72
CA HIS A 135 -5.87 5.70 -13.14
C HIS A 135 -4.41 6.11 -13.30
N ASP A 136 -3.59 5.17 -13.74
CA ASP A 136 -2.27 5.49 -14.28
C ASP A 136 -2.47 5.99 -15.71
N THR A 137 -1.87 7.13 -16.09
CA THR A 137 -1.95 7.70 -17.42
C THR A 137 -0.62 7.63 -18.13
N VAL A 138 -0.66 7.57 -19.46
CA VAL A 138 0.54 7.62 -20.30
C VAL A 138 0.35 8.65 -21.40
N ARG A 139 1.46 9.23 -21.86
CA ARG A 139 1.48 10.22 -22.91
C ARG A 139 1.58 9.53 -24.25
N ILE A 140 0.61 9.78 -25.11
CA ILE A 140 0.59 9.30 -26.48
C ILE A 140 0.51 10.45 -27.46
N GLN A 141 0.95 10.21 -28.69
CA GLN A 141 0.85 11.14 -29.79
C GLN A 141 -0.35 10.79 -30.66
N VAL A 142 -1.21 11.76 -30.89
CA VAL A 142 -2.45 11.62 -31.65
C VAL A 142 -2.40 12.57 -32.86
N PRO A 143 -2.76 12.12 -34.08
CA PRO A 143 -2.83 12.97 -35.22
C PRO A 143 -3.99 13.97 -35.11
N THR A 144 -3.76 15.24 -35.46
CA THR A 144 -4.74 16.30 -35.56
C THR A 144 -4.72 16.91 -36.97
N GLU A 145 -5.76 17.72 -37.32
CA GLU A 145 -5.82 18.39 -38.62
C GLU A 145 -4.63 19.33 -38.85
N ASP A 146 -4.08 19.92 -37.77
CA ASP A 146 -2.96 20.88 -37.80
C ASP A 146 -1.57 20.25 -37.50
N GLY A 147 -1.48 18.92 -37.30
CA GLY A 147 -0.23 18.22 -36.99
C GLY A 147 -0.40 17.07 -35.99
N THR A 148 0.33 17.10 -34.89
CA THR A 148 0.27 16.08 -33.82
C THR A 148 0.10 16.73 -32.47
N GLU A 149 -0.75 16.15 -31.64
CA GLU A 149 -0.98 16.54 -30.25
C GLU A 149 -0.49 15.44 -29.30
N VAL A 150 0.11 15.83 -28.18
CA VAL A 150 0.44 14.90 -27.08
C VAL A 150 -0.72 14.92 -26.09
N ARG A 151 -1.30 13.73 -25.86
CA ARG A 151 -2.42 13.55 -24.97
C ARG A 151 -2.13 12.50 -23.90
N GLU A 152 -2.63 12.72 -22.70
CA GLU A 152 -2.62 11.70 -21.64
C GLU A 152 -3.85 10.80 -21.76
N VAL A 153 -3.61 9.48 -21.77
CA VAL A 153 -4.67 8.46 -21.80
C VAL A 153 -4.43 7.45 -20.69
N PRO A 154 -5.49 6.80 -20.16
CA PRO A 154 -5.33 5.70 -19.22
C PRO A 154 -4.45 4.58 -19.79
N VAL A 155 -3.55 4.01 -18.98
CA VAL A 155 -2.69 2.88 -19.40
C VAL A 155 -3.53 1.72 -19.94
N GLU A 156 -4.70 1.51 -19.36
CA GLU A 156 -5.64 0.44 -19.73
C GLU A 156 -6.20 0.59 -21.16
N GLU A 157 -6.24 1.83 -21.67
CA GLU A 157 -6.78 2.15 -22.99
C GLU A 157 -5.72 2.18 -24.09
N VAL A 158 -4.47 1.91 -23.78
CA VAL A 158 -3.37 1.82 -24.75
C VAL A 158 -3.54 0.59 -25.61
N VAL A 159 -3.46 0.79 -26.94
CA VAL A 159 -3.65 -0.27 -27.94
C VAL A 159 -2.43 -0.40 -28.88
N PRO A 160 -2.23 -1.55 -29.54
CA PRO A 160 -1.20 -1.69 -30.56
C PRO A 160 -1.39 -0.65 -31.67
N GLY A 161 -0.31 0.08 -31.99
CA GLY A 161 -0.29 1.19 -32.96
C GLY A 161 -0.30 2.59 -32.36
N ASP A 162 -0.55 2.74 -31.05
CA ASP A 162 -0.33 4.01 -30.36
C ASP A 162 1.15 4.38 -30.36
N ILE A 163 1.46 5.68 -30.46
CA ILE A 163 2.81 6.20 -30.33
C ILE A 163 2.96 6.75 -28.92
N GLN A 164 3.73 6.04 -28.08
CA GLN A 164 3.96 6.45 -26.69
C GLN A 164 5.25 7.28 -26.59
N LEU A 165 5.18 8.36 -25.80
CA LEU A 165 6.34 9.14 -25.37
C LEU A 165 6.75 8.69 -23.99
N ILE A 166 8.02 8.35 -23.82
CA ILE A 166 8.59 7.90 -22.55
C ILE A 166 9.75 8.80 -22.13
N GLY A 167 9.85 9.05 -20.83
CA GLY A 167 10.93 9.84 -20.21
C GLY A 167 11.31 9.30 -18.85
N SER A 168 12.32 9.90 -18.24
CA SER A 168 12.81 9.46 -16.93
C SER A 168 11.68 9.41 -15.89
N GLY A 169 11.49 8.26 -15.23
CA GLY A 169 10.46 7.99 -14.23
C GLY A 169 9.18 7.36 -14.77
N ASP A 170 9.00 7.28 -16.08
CA ASP A 170 7.83 6.65 -16.69
C ASP A 170 7.94 5.11 -16.65
N ILE A 171 6.78 4.46 -16.62
CA ILE A 171 6.66 3.03 -16.87
C ILE A 171 6.20 2.81 -18.33
N VAL A 172 6.83 1.89 -19.00
CA VAL A 172 6.45 1.47 -20.36
C VAL A 172 5.13 0.72 -20.28
N SER A 173 4.07 1.24 -20.92
CA SER A 173 2.70 0.72 -20.76
C SER A 173 2.43 -0.58 -21.52
N GLY A 174 3.07 -0.76 -22.64
CA GLY A 174 3.01 -1.96 -23.51
C GLY A 174 4.38 -2.25 -24.09
N ASP A 175 4.53 -3.33 -24.84
CA ASP A 175 5.80 -3.57 -25.51
C ASP A 175 5.98 -2.57 -26.66
N LEU A 176 7.03 -1.75 -26.57
CA LEU A 176 7.33 -0.67 -27.52
C LEU A 176 8.45 -1.07 -28.46
N TYR A 177 8.29 -0.74 -29.75
CA TYR A 177 9.37 -0.65 -30.73
C TYR A 177 9.80 0.81 -30.82
N LEU A 178 11.08 1.11 -30.57
CA LEU A 178 11.62 2.47 -30.55
C LEU A 178 11.76 3.07 -31.95
N LEU A 179 11.11 4.21 -32.14
CA LEU A 179 11.25 5.04 -33.33
C LEU A 179 12.36 6.07 -33.18
N GLU A 180 12.45 6.67 -31.96
CA GLU A 180 13.47 7.65 -31.59
C GLU A 180 13.87 7.43 -30.13
N SER A 181 15.13 7.68 -29.80
CA SER A 181 15.63 7.64 -28.42
C SER A 181 16.82 8.57 -28.28
N LYS A 182 16.96 9.16 -27.07
CA LYS A 182 18.10 9.97 -26.69
C LYS A 182 18.55 9.58 -25.29
N ASP A 183 19.75 9.02 -25.17
CA ASP A 183 20.37 8.57 -23.93
C ASP A 183 19.40 7.79 -23.02
N LEU A 184 18.64 6.88 -23.64
CA LEU A 184 17.55 6.14 -23.02
C LEU A 184 18.09 4.90 -22.31
N PHE A 185 18.02 4.89 -20.99
CA PHE A 185 18.34 3.73 -20.15
C PHE A 185 17.09 3.21 -19.45
N VAL A 186 16.83 1.93 -19.61
CA VAL A 186 15.61 1.29 -19.12
C VAL A 186 15.97 0.15 -18.18
N SER A 187 15.38 0.14 -16.99
CA SER A 187 15.49 -0.97 -16.05
C SER A 187 14.63 -2.14 -16.50
N VAL A 188 15.27 -3.26 -16.72
CA VAL A 188 14.64 -4.54 -17.07
C VAL A 188 14.70 -5.54 -15.91
N SER A 189 14.94 -5.04 -14.68
CA SER A 189 15.09 -5.85 -13.47
C SER A 189 13.89 -6.74 -13.17
N ALA A 190 12.69 -6.31 -13.56
CA ALA A 190 11.47 -7.11 -13.44
C ALA A 190 11.50 -8.41 -14.27
N PHE A 191 12.31 -8.46 -15.32
CA PHE A 191 12.41 -9.60 -16.23
C PHE A 191 13.68 -10.41 -16.04
N THR A 192 14.81 -9.74 -15.79
CA THR A 192 16.14 -10.36 -15.70
C THR A 192 16.60 -10.58 -14.26
N GLY A 193 16.05 -9.83 -13.31
CA GLY A 193 16.53 -9.78 -11.92
C GLY A 193 17.81 -8.96 -11.74
N GLU A 194 18.37 -8.39 -12.82
CA GLU A 194 19.57 -7.56 -12.78
C GLU A 194 19.20 -6.09 -12.57
N SER A 195 19.92 -5.41 -11.68
CA SER A 195 19.63 -4.01 -11.32
C SER A 195 20.26 -2.98 -12.27
N ILE A 196 21.13 -3.40 -13.19
CA ILE A 196 21.81 -2.49 -14.12
C ILE A 196 20.84 -2.13 -15.25
N PRO A 197 20.57 -0.84 -15.50
CA PRO A 197 19.74 -0.42 -16.60
C PRO A 197 20.40 -0.74 -17.95
N VAL A 198 19.60 -1.10 -18.94
CA VAL A 198 20.04 -1.40 -20.30
C VAL A 198 19.83 -0.17 -21.18
N GLU A 199 20.84 0.20 -21.94
CA GLU A 199 20.74 1.26 -22.95
C GLU A 199 19.83 0.81 -24.10
N LYS A 200 18.88 1.66 -24.47
CA LYS A 200 17.91 1.42 -25.54
C LYS A 200 18.05 2.46 -26.63
N TYR A 201 18.27 2.02 -27.84
CA TYR A 201 18.44 2.89 -29.01
C TYR A 201 17.87 2.25 -30.28
N LYS A 202 17.66 3.09 -31.28
CA LYS A 202 17.20 2.65 -32.61
C LYS A 202 18.30 1.86 -33.31
N GLY A 203 18.16 0.57 -33.32
CA GLY A 203 19.12 -0.33 -33.99
C GLY A 203 18.99 -1.76 -33.45
N VAL A 204 19.44 -2.74 -34.21
CA VAL A 204 19.37 -4.15 -33.83
C VAL A 204 20.78 -4.68 -33.61
N ASP A 205 21.05 -5.22 -32.42
CA ASP A 205 22.22 -6.05 -32.19
C ASP A 205 21.86 -7.52 -32.47
N ASP A 206 22.40 -8.07 -33.54
CA ASP A 206 22.15 -9.46 -33.94
C ASP A 206 22.66 -10.51 -32.96
N ARG A 207 23.42 -10.12 -31.93
CA ARG A 207 24.00 -11.01 -30.91
C ARG A 207 23.09 -11.23 -29.71
N THR A 208 22.09 -10.37 -29.53
CA THR A 208 21.23 -10.41 -28.37
C THR A 208 20.10 -11.40 -28.53
N VAL A 209 19.98 -12.36 -27.63
CA VAL A 209 18.98 -13.43 -27.63
C VAL A 209 17.81 -13.15 -26.72
N ASN A 210 18.04 -12.45 -25.62
CA ASN A 210 17.04 -12.14 -24.61
C ASN A 210 16.19 -10.94 -25.03
N ALA A 211 14.88 -11.09 -25.06
CA ALA A 211 13.95 -9.99 -25.42
C ALA A 211 14.10 -8.74 -24.55
N ALA A 212 14.41 -8.88 -23.28
CA ALA A 212 14.61 -7.77 -22.36
C ALA A 212 15.86 -6.92 -22.69
N GLU A 213 16.84 -7.50 -23.35
CA GLU A 213 18.11 -6.85 -23.70
C GLU A 213 18.14 -6.30 -25.12
N LEU A 214 17.11 -6.56 -25.96
CA LEU A 214 17.02 -6.01 -27.31
C LEU A 214 17.05 -4.49 -27.27
N ASN A 215 17.92 -3.88 -28.09
CA ASN A 215 18.20 -2.44 -28.02
C ASN A 215 17.01 -1.57 -28.41
N ASN A 216 16.23 -1.99 -29.42
CA ASN A 216 15.12 -1.23 -29.98
C ASN A 216 13.75 -1.66 -29.45
N ILE A 217 13.70 -2.54 -28.46
CA ILE A 217 12.46 -2.99 -27.81
C ILE A 217 12.49 -2.57 -26.33
N CYS A 218 11.46 -1.88 -25.89
CA CYS A 218 11.17 -1.64 -24.47
C CYS A 218 9.97 -2.49 -24.08
N LEU A 219 10.14 -3.41 -23.13
CA LEU A 219 9.06 -4.30 -22.69
C LEU A 219 8.10 -3.59 -21.74
N GLY A 220 6.82 -3.88 -21.89
CA GLY A 220 5.78 -3.36 -20.98
C GLY A 220 6.06 -3.73 -19.53
N GLY A 221 5.98 -2.75 -18.62
CA GLY A 221 6.34 -2.90 -17.22
C GLY A 221 7.82 -2.58 -16.90
N SER A 222 8.64 -2.27 -17.90
CA SER A 222 9.98 -1.71 -17.69
C SER A 222 9.91 -0.26 -17.23
N THR A 223 10.92 0.18 -16.48
CA THR A 223 11.04 1.55 -15.96
C THR A 223 12.10 2.34 -16.69
N VAL A 224 11.80 3.57 -17.10
CA VAL A 224 12.79 4.49 -17.69
C VAL A 224 13.62 5.13 -16.58
N ASN A 225 14.92 4.82 -16.54
CA ASN A 225 15.85 5.39 -15.55
C ASN A 225 16.30 6.79 -15.97
N SER A 226 16.71 6.94 -17.24
CA SER A 226 17.17 8.22 -17.78
C SER A 226 16.88 8.31 -19.27
N GLY A 227 16.97 9.52 -19.82
CA GLY A 227 16.79 9.81 -21.22
C GLY A 227 15.33 9.93 -21.65
N THR A 228 15.11 9.99 -22.95
CA THR A 228 13.78 10.09 -23.58
C THR A 228 13.66 9.17 -24.77
N GLY A 229 12.44 8.72 -25.07
CA GLY A 229 12.18 7.89 -26.23
C GLY A 229 10.77 8.08 -26.78
N VAL A 230 10.61 7.77 -28.04
CA VAL A 230 9.32 7.69 -28.73
C VAL A 230 9.24 6.29 -29.36
N GLY A 231 8.17 5.57 -29.09
CA GLY A 231 8.00 4.20 -29.59
C GLY A 231 6.57 3.89 -29.98
N VAL A 232 6.42 2.97 -30.93
CA VAL A 232 5.11 2.42 -31.30
C VAL A 232 4.80 1.21 -30.41
N VAL A 233 3.59 1.17 -29.87
CA VAL A 233 3.09 0.04 -29.10
C VAL A 233 2.83 -1.15 -30.01
N VAL A 234 3.50 -2.27 -29.76
CA VAL A 234 3.40 -3.48 -30.60
C VAL A 234 2.48 -4.52 -29.99
N ARG A 235 2.50 -4.65 -28.65
CA ARG A 235 1.71 -5.64 -27.90
C ARG A 235 1.24 -5.04 -26.59
N THR A 236 0.01 -5.43 -26.19
CA THR A 236 -0.63 -4.98 -24.93
C THR A 236 -1.28 -6.15 -24.21
N GLY A 237 -1.54 -6.00 -22.93
CA GLY A 237 -2.28 -6.93 -22.09
C GLY A 237 -1.73 -8.37 -22.15
N LYS A 238 -2.60 -9.34 -22.37
CA LYS A 238 -2.22 -10.77 -22.41
C LYS A 238 -1.29 -11.13 -23.54
N SER A 239 -1.23 -10.33 -24.60
CA SER A 239 -0.35 -10.54 -25.74
C SER A 239 1.06 -9.97 -25.55
N SER A 240 1.26 -9.10 -24.55
CA SER A 240 2.57 -8.54 -24.20
C SER A 240 3.53 -9.62 -23.69
N TYR A 241 4.81 -9.30 -23.69
CA TYR A 241 5.86 -10.18 -23.14
C TYR A 241 5.56 -10.54 -21.69
N LEU A 242 5.21 -9.53 -20.84
CA LEU A 242 4.83 -9.74 -19.46
C LEU A 242 3.56 -10.59 -19.33
N GLY A 243 2.54 -10.37 -20.17
CA GLY A 243 1.31 -11.15 -20.20
C GLY A 243 1.52 -12.63 -20.52
N LYS A 244 2.42 -12.94 -21.44
CA LYS A 244 2.79 -14.30 -21.82
C LYS A 244 3.57 -15.02 -20.73
N ILE A 245 4.45 -14.31 -20.00
CA ILE A 245 5.26 -14.87 -18.91
C ILE A 245 4.43 -14.99 -17.62
N SER A 246 3.61 -14.00 -17.29
CA SER A 246 2.83 -13.97 -16.04
C SER A 246 1.85 -15.14 -15.90
N SER A 247 1.39 -15.70 -17.02
CA SER A 247 0.60 -16.94 -17.02
C SER A 247 1.37 -18.15 -16.46
N THR A 248 2.69 -18.08 -16.41
CA THR A 248 3.60 -19.15 -15.96
C THR A 248 4.21 -18.88 -14.58
N ILE A 249 4.21 -17.62 -14.12
CA ILE A 249 4.83 -17.21 -12.85
C ILE A 249 3.74 -16.76 -11.89
N HIS A 250 3.28 -17.67 -11.05
CA HIS A 250 2.57 -17.30 -9.83
C HIS A 250 3.57 -16.70 -8.83
N THR A 251 3.83 -15.41 -8.91
CA THR A 251 4.53 -14.69 -7.84
C THR A 251 3.62 -14.69 -6.62
N LYS A 252 3.93 -15.55 -5.65
CA LYS A 252 3.28 -15.49 -4.33
C LYS A 252 3.59 -14.13 -3.73
N LYS A 253 2.56 -13.31 -3.56
CA LYS A 253 2.64 -12.06 -2.81
C LYS A 253 3.25 -12.34 -1.44
N LYS A 254 4.18 -11.50 -0.99
CA LYS A 254 4.84 -11.63 0.32
C LYS A 254 3.76 -11.55 1.41
N GLU A 255 3.62 -12.60 2.23
CA GLU A 255 2.65 -12.64 3.32
C GLU A 255 2.96 -11.56 4.34
N THR A 256 1.96 -10.79 4.73
CA THR A 256 2.09 -9.77 5.78
C THR A 256 2.18 -10.43 7.16
N ASP A 257 2.65 -9.70 8.16
CA ASP A 257 2.67 -10.21 9.54
C ASP A 257 1.24 -10.47 10.09
N PHE A 258 0.26 -9.76 9.57
CA PHE A 258 -1.14 -10.05 9.81
C PHE A 258 -1.53 -11.42 9.25
N ASP A 259 -1.26 -11.70 7.98
CA ASP A 259 -1.61 -12.97 7.34
C ASP A 259 -0.96 -14.16 8.05
N LYS A 260 0.30 -14.01 8.45
CA LYS A 260 1.03 -15.00 9.26
C LYS A 260 0.38 -15.21 10.62
N SER A 261 0.00 -14.12 11.31
CA SER A 261 -0.64 -14.18 12.62
C SER A 261 -2.03 -14.78 12.52
N LEU A 262 -2.82 -14.42 11.52
CA LEU A 262 -4.14 -14.98 11.26
C LEU A 262 -4.06 -16.48 10.97
N SER A 263 -3.13 -16.90 10.11
CA SER A 263 -2.87 -18.32 9.81
C SER A 263 -2.47 -19.11 11.05
N LYS A 264 -1.63 -18.51 11.92
CA LYS A 264 -1.22 -19.12 13.18
C LYS A 264 -2.41 -19.30 14.14
N ILE A 265 -3.25 -18.28 14.29
CA ILE A 265 -4.46 -18.34 15.13
C ILE A 265 -5.42 -19.40 14.58
N THR A 266 -5.67 -19.39 13.28
CA THR A 266 -6.54 -20.39 12.63
C THR A 266 -6.04 -21.81 12.87
N ARG A 267 -4.72 -22.05 12.77
CA ARG A 267 -4.12 -23.35 13.07
C ARG A 267 -4.31 -23.78 14.53
N ILE A 268 -4.13 -22.84 15.47
CA ILE A 268 -4.37 -23.10 16.91
C ILE A 268 -5.83 -23.49 17.13
N LEU A 269 -6.78 -22.77 16.53
CA LEU A 269 -8.20 -23.04 16.65
C LEU A 269 -8.59 -24.40 16.08
N ILE A 270 -8.10 -24.73 14.87
CA ILE A 270 -8.35 -26.03 14.25
C ILE A 270 -7.81 -27.17 15.14
N THR A 271 -6.60 -27.02 15.65
CA THR A 271 -6.02 -28.05 16.54
C THR A 271 -6.86 -28.23 17.79
N TYR A 272 -7.26 -27.10 18.40
CA TYR A 272 -8.12 -27.11 19.59
C TYR A 272 -9.49 -27.75 19.28
N MET A 273 -10.13 -27.37 18.17
CA MET A 273 -11.40 -27.94 17.73
C MET A 273 -11.31 -29.47 17.58
N VAL A 274 -10.29 -29.98 16.89
CA VAL A 274 -10.12 -31.43 16.68
C VAL A 274 -10.00 -32.18 18.03
N VAL A 275 -9.22 -31.65 18.94
CA VAL A 275 -9.04 -32.25 20.27
C VAL A 275 -10.38 -32.29 21.01
N VAL A 276 -11.10 -31.18 21.04
CA VAL A 276 -12.39 -31.07 21.75
C VAL A 276 -13.44 -32.01 21.16
N VAL A 277 -13.57 -32.05 19.83
CA VAL A 277 -14.52 -32.92 19.14
C VAL A 277 -14.32 -34.38 19.51
N ILE A 278 -13.05 -34.82 19.54
CA ILE A 278 -12.73 -36.20 19.97
C ILE A 278 -13.14 -36.42 21.42
N PHE A 279 -12.88 -35.49 22.34
CA PHE A 279 -13.27 -35.61 23.74
C PHE A 279 -14.80 -35.62 23.89
N VAL A 280 -15.54 -34.74 23.23
CA VAL A 280 -17.01 -34.67 23.26
C VAL A 280 -17.61 -35.97 22.71
N LEU A 281 -17.04 -36.48 21.60
CA LEU A 281 -17.49 -37.74 21.01
C LEU A 281 -17.29 -38.93 21.97
N LEU A 282 -16.12 -39.05 22.53
CA LEU A 282 -15.78 -40.16 23.45
C LEU A 282 -16.63 -40.10 24.72
N ILE A 283 -16.73 -38.92 25.35
CA ILE A 283 -17.50 -38.77 26.60
C ILE A 283 -18.96 -39.09 26.37
N ASN A 284 -19.60 -38.48 25.38
CA ASN A 284 -21.01 -38.72 25.11
C ASN A 284 -21.28 -40.15 24.62
N GLY A 285 -20.42 -40.71 23.76
CA GLY A 285 -20.53 -42.09 23.27
C GLY A 285 -20.40 -43.11 24.38
N LEU A 286 -19.49 -42.92 25.32
CA LEU A 286 -19.27 -43.84 26.45
C LEU A 286 -20.34 -43.67 27.54
N VAL A 287 -20.70 -42.41 27.88
CA VAL A 287 -21.67 -42.13 28.97
C VAL A 287 -23.11 -42.46 28.54
N LYS A 288 -23.50 -42.04 27.35
CA LYS A 288 -24.89 -42.14 26.85
C LYS A 288 -25.13 -43.40 26.02
N LYS A 289 -24.08 -44.10 25.60
CA LYS A 289 -24.11 -45.34 24.79
C LYS A 289 -24.82 -45.19 23.43
N ASN A 290 -25.01 -43.98 22.96
CA ASN A 290 -25.57 -43.65 21.64
C ASN A 290 -24.53 -42.97 20.79
N TRP A 291 -23.75 -43.71 20.01
CA TRP A 291 -22.63 -43.20 19.22
C TRP A 291 -23.06 -42.28 18.06
N LEU A 292 -24.28 -42.54 17.50
CA LEU A 292 -24.76 -41.70 16.39
C LEU A 292 -25.08 -40.29 16.90
N GLU A 293 -25.87 -40.21 17.97
CA GLU A 293 -26.22 -38.94 18.59
C GLU A 293 -24.98 -38.19 19.11
N ALA A 294 -24.02 -38.93 19.75
CA ALA A 294 -22.74 -38.37 20.18
C ALA A 294 -21.92 -37.82 19.00
N PHE A 295 -21.94 -38.48 17.85
CA PHE A 295 -21.27 -38.05 16.63
C PHE A 295 -21.88 -36.77 16.06
N LEU A 296 -23.20 -36.70 15.91
CA LEU A 296 -23.93 -35.54 15.43
C LEU A 296 -23.74 -34.34 16.35
N PHE A 297 -23.80 -34.57 17.66
CA PHE A 297 -23.56 -33.55 18.66
C PHE A 297 -22.13 -33.03 18.58
N SER A 298 -21.13 -33.93 18.45
CA SER A 298 -19.72 -33.55 18.35
C SER A 298 -19.43 -32.68 17.11
N ILE A 299 -20.06 -33.02 15.98
CA ILE A 299 -19.96 -32.20 14.75
C ILE A 299 -20.61 -30.83 14.97
N SER A 300 -21.78 -30.78 15.60
CA SER A 300 -22.45 -29.51 15.88
C SER A 300 -21.62 -28.59 16.81
N VAL A 301 -20.96 -29.20 17.82
CA VAL A 301 -20.00 -28.48 18.68
C VAL A 301 -18.80 -28.01 17.85
N ALA A 302 -18.25 -28.81 16.93
CA ALA A 302 -17.16 -28.42 16.04
C ALA A 302 -17.52 -27.19 15.21
N VAL A 303 -18.71 -27.20 14.64
CA VAL A 303 -19.26 -26.08 13.86
C VAL A 303 -19.39 -24.82 14.74
N GLY A 304 -19.91 -24.98 15.94
CA GLY A 304 -20.08 -23.87 16.88
C GLY A 304 -18.77 -23.24 17.37
N ILE A 305 -17.66 -24.00 17.39
CA ILE A 305 -16.34 -23.48 17.76
C ILE A 305 -15.69 -22.69 16.64
N THR A 306 -16.01 -23.00 15.41
CA THR A 306 -15.37 -22.39 14.23
C THR A 306 -15.89 -20.98 14.04
N PRO A 307 -15.02 -19.93 14.11
CA PRO A 307 -15.43 -18.54 13.87
C PRO A 307 -15.68 -18.32 12.37
N GLY A 308 -16.82 -18.81 11.87
CA GLY A 308 -17.17 -18.79 10.44
C GLY A 308 -17.22 -17.39 9.85
N MET A 309 -17.54 -16.39 10.66
CA MET A 309 -17.66 -14.99 10.24
C MET A 309 -16.32 -14.22 10.25
N LEU A 310 -15.20 -14.81 10.70
CA LEU A 310 -13.92 -14.11 10.87
C LEU A 310 -13.40 -13.49 9.56
N PRO A 311 -13.27 -14.24 8.45
CA PRO A 311 -12.77 -13.65 7.19
C PRO A 311 -13.70 -12.51 6.71
N MET A 312 -14.99 -12.68 6.88
CA MET A 312 -16.00 -11.73 6.48
C MET A 312 -15.91 -10.41 7.27
N ILE A 313 -15.82 -10.47 8.59
CA ILE A 313 -15.74 -9.28 9.42
C ILE A 313 -14.42 -8.55 9.19
N VAL A 314 -13.32 -9.28 9.00
CA VAL A 314 -12.02 -8.71 8.63
C VAL A 314 -12.13 -7.97 7.30
N ASN A 315 -12.58 -8.65 6.24
CA ASN A 315 -12.70 -8.06 4.91
C ASN A 315 -13.71 -6.90 4.89
N GLY A 316 -14.85 -7.05 5.55
CA GLY A 316 -15.85 -5.98 5.67
C GLY A 316 -15.34 -4.75 6.42
N THR A 317 -14.54 -4.96 7.47
CA THR A 317 -13.92 -3.86 8.22
C THR A 317 -12.87 -3.14 7.38
N LEU A 318 -12.02 -3.89 6.64
CA LEU A 318 -11.03 -3.35 5.73
C LEU A 318 -11.68 -2.59 4.57
N ALA A 319 -12.70 -3.16 3.92
CA ALA A 319 -13.42 -2.50 2.83
C ALA A 319 -14.10 -1.20 3.29
N LYS A 320 -14.71 -1.20 4.48
CA LYS A 320 -15.26 0.01 5.09
C LYS A 320 -14.16 1.06 5.33
N GLY A 321 -13.02 0.63 5.87
CA GLY A 321 -11.88 1.50 6.13
C GLY A 321 -11.31 2.11 4.84
N ALA A 322 -11.12 1.30 3.81
CA ALA A 322 -10.67 1.77 2.49
C ALA A 322 -11.64 2.81 1.90
N LYS A 323 -12.94 2.58 2.02
CA LYS A 323 -13.97 3.55 1.60
C LYS A 323 -13.93 4.85 2.40
N PHE A 324 -13.64 4.78 3.69
CA PHE A 324 -13.45 5.98 4.51
C PHE A 324 -12.17 6.73 4.10
N LEU A 325 -11.06 6.02 3.90
CA LEU A 325 -9.79 6.58 3.45
C LEU A 325 -9.93 7.24 2.08
N ALA A 326 -10.65 6.62 1.14
CA ALA A 326 -10.94 7.20 -0.17
C ALA A 326 -11.68 8.55 -0.07
N LYS A 327 -12.66 8.66 0.86
CA LYS A 327 -13.32 9.95 1.13
C LYS A 327 -12.38 10.99 1.73
N LYS A 328 -11.28 10.55 2.33
CA LYS A 328 -10.21 11.38 2.91
C LYS A 328 -9.02 11.54 1.96
N LYS A 329 -9.26 11.44 0.66
CA LYS A 329 -8.23 11.65 -0.37
C LYS A 329 -7.08 10.62 -0.34
N THR A 330 -7.38 9.37 0.03
CA THR A 330 -6.39 8.29 0.12
C THR A 330 -6.88 7.08 -0.65
N ILE A 331 -6.17 6.67 -1.69
CA ILE A 331 -6.43 5.43 -2.45
C ILE A 331 -5.59 4.32 -1.82
N VAL A 332 -6.24 3.19 -1.53
CA VAL A 332 -5.58 2.00 -0.98
C VAL A 332 -5.49 0.94 -2.07
N LYS A 333 -4.28 0.67 -2.55
CA LYS A 333 -3.99 -0.40 -3.54
C LYS A 333 -3.99 -1.76 -2.87
N ASN A 334 -3.47 -1.85 -1.66
CA ASN A 334 -3.34 -3.07 -0.89
C ASN A 334 -4.13 -2.98 0.42
N MET A 335 -5.21 -3.76 0.54
CA MET A 335 -6.08 -3.73 1.72
C MET A 335 -5.35 -4.08 3.03
N SER A 336 -4.37 -4.98 2.98
CA SER A 336 -3.57 -5.34 4.16
C SER A 336 -2.71 -4.17 4.67
N ALA A 337 -2.35 -3.23 3.81
CA ALA A 337 -1.60 -2.03 4.20
C ALA A 337 -2.38 -1.13 5.17
N ILE A 338 -3.72 -1.15 5.15
CA ILE A 338 -4.53 -0.38 6.10
C ILE A 338 -4.24 -0.78 7.55
N GLN A 339 -4.03 -2.05 7.80
CA GLN A 339 -3.72 -2.54 9.14
C GLN A 339 -2.32 -2.14 9.58
N ASN A 340 -1.35 -2.29 8.66
CA ASN A 340 0.02 -1.86 8.90
C ASN A 340 0.08 -0.35 9.11
N LEU A 341 -0.73 0.44 8.39
CA LEU A 341 -0.82 1.90 8.55
C LEU A 341 -1.18 2.27 10.00
N GLY A 342 -2.12 1.52 10.63
CA GLY A 342 -2.45 1.70 12.04
C GLY A 342 -1.34 1.28 13.01
N ALA A 343 -0.46 0.39 12.61
CA ALA A 343 0.63 -0.14 13.42
C ALA A 343 1.94 0.65 13.28
N ILE A 344 2.02 1.61 12.34
CA ILE A 344 3.22 2.43 12.12
C ILE A 344 3.67 3.07 13.44
N ASP A 345 4.92 2.85 13.81
CA ASP A 345 5.62 3.51 14.90
C ASP A 345 6.80 4.39 14.41
N VAL A 346 7.26 4.18 13.16
CA VAL A 346 8.23 5.05 12.49
C VAL A 346 7.73 5.43 11.11
N LEU A 347 7.66 6.73 10.82
CA LEU A 347 7.36 7.26 9.49
C LEU A 347 8.62 7.87 8.89
N CYS A 348 9.16 7.25 7.86
CA CYS A 348 10.22 7.79 7.03
C CYS A 348 9.60 8.64 5.92
N THR A 349 10.08 9.85 5.72
CA THR A 349 9.56 10.76 4.71
C THR A 349 10.70 11.45 3.95
N ASP A 350 10.53 11.63 2.65
CA ASP A 350 11.40 12.56 1.93
C ASP A 350 11.09 14.00 2.37
N LYS A 351 12.06 14.89 2.24
CA LYS A 351 11.93 16.31 2.56
C LYS A 351 11.06 17.04 1.54
N THR A 352 11.46 16.91 0.25
CA THR A 352 10.94 17.74 -0.84
C THR A 352 9.51 17.38 -1.18
N GLY A 353 8.66 18.41 -1.28
CA GLY A 353 7.26 18.25 -1.59
C GLY A 353 6.42 17.56 -0.49
N THR A 354 7.05 16.98 0.55
CA THR A 354 6.34 16.35 1.68
C THR A 354 6.30 17.26 2.89
N LEU A 355 7.46 17.67 3.39
CA LEU A 355 7.59 18.68 4.47
C LEU A 355 7.54 20.08 3.91
N THR A 356 7.99 20.24 2.66
CA THR A 356 8.00 21.49 1.92
C THR A 356 6.92 21.52 0.86
N MET A 357 6.62 22.69 0.32
CA MET A 357 5.65 22.84 -0.76
C MET A 357 6.16 22.19 -2.06
N ASP A 358 5.25 21.84 -2.97
CA ASP A 358 5.56 21.28 -4.30
C ASP A 358 6.07 22.34 -5.29
N HIS A 359 6.39 23.54 -4.82
CA HIS A 359 7.00 24.59 -5.60
C HIS A 359 8.20 25.16 -4.84
N VAL A 360 9.24 25.37 -5.60
CA VAL A 360 10.48 25.99 -5.16
C VAL A 360 10.46 27.45 -5.58
N VAL A 361 10.96 28.31 -4.76
CA VAL A 361 11.02 29.75 -5.09
C VAL A 361 12.46 30.13 -5.33
N LEU A 362 12.76 30.71 -6.51
CA LEU A 362 14.08 31.26 -6.80
C LEU A 362 14.29 32.54 -5.93
N GLN A 363 15.35 32.53 -5.14
CA GLN A 363 15.69 33.63 -4.22
C GLN A 363 16.87 34.44 -4.66
N LYS A 364 17.96 33.80 -5.12
CA LYS A 364 19.19 34.46 -5.49
C LYS A 364 19.75 33.85 -6.80
N TYR A 365 20.43 34.73 -7.58
CA TYR A 365 21.13 34.36 -8.81
C TYR A 365 22.46 35.14 -8.84
N LEU A 366 23.53 34.46 -8.44
CA LEU A 366 24.79 35.09 -8.06
C LEU A 366 25.92 34.68 -9.01
N ASP A 367 26.84 35.61 -9.27
CA ASP A 367 28.14 35.32 -9.91
C ASP A 367 29.11 34.61 -8.92
N VAL A 368 30.31 34.32 -9.37
CA VAL A 368 31.36 33.68 -8.56
C VAL A 368 31.85 34.53 -7.36
N ASN A 369 31.52 35.81 -7.32
CA ASN A 369 31.85 36.74 -6.21
C ASN A 369 30.68 36.92 -5.23
N GLY A 370 29.52 36.32 -5.51
CA GLY A 370 28.30 36.48 -4.69
C GLY A 370 27.51 37.75 -5.02
N GLU A 371 27.76 38.39 -6.17
CA GLU A 371 26.99 39.54 -6.66
C GLU A 371 25.82 39.06 -7.56
N ASP A 372 24.67 39.77 -7.52
CA ASP A 372 23.53 39.47 -8.37
C ASP A 372 23.92 39.55 -9.85
N SER A 373 23.60 38.50 -10.62
CA SER A 373 23.99 38.35 -12.02
C SER A 373 22.82 37.91 -12.91
N HIS A 374 22.21 38.86 -13.59
CA HIS A 374 21.19 38.59 -14.60
C HIS A 374 21.67 37.65 -15.71
N LEU A 375 22.97 37.59 -15.97
CA LEU A 375 23.54 36.65 -16.92
C LEU A 375 23.28 35.21 -16.47
N VAL A 376 23.54 34.89 -15.20
CA VAL A 376 23.32 33.55 -14.63
C VAL A 376 21.86 33.20 -14.76
N LEU A 377 20.94 34.11 -14.40
CA LEU A 377 19.50 33.93 -14.55
C LEU A 377 19.10 33.65 -16.01
N ASN A 378 19.58 34.45 -16.95
CA ASN A 378 19.22 34.31 -18.36
C ASN A 378 19.68 32.99 -18.97
N TYR A 379 20.91 32.54 -18.65
CA TYR A 379 21.40 31.25 -19.12
C TYR A 379 20.63 30.09 -18.51
N ALA A 380 20.32 30.15 -17.23
CA ALA A 380 19.50 29.11 -16.59
C ALA A 380 18.07 29.09 -17.14
N TRP A 381 17.51 30.28 -17.40
CA TRP A 381 16.18 30.39 -18.01
C TRP A 381 16.15 29.78 -19.41
N MET A 382 17.15 30.08 -20.27
CA MET A 382 17.24 29.48 -21.60
C MET A 382 17.40 27.96 -21.51
N ASN A 383 18.23 27.45 -20.61
CA ASN A 383 18.36 26.01 -20.42
C ASN A 383 17.02 25.40 -20.01
N ALA A 384 16.28 26.02 -19.07
CA ALA A 384 14.96 25.55 -18.63
C ALA A 384 13.90 25.67 -19.74
N TYR A 385 13.93 26.72 -20.54
CA TYR A 385 12.95 26.95 -21.60
C TYR A 385 13.11 25.96 -22.75
N TYR A 386 14.35 25.75 -23.23
CA TYR A 386 14.63 24.89 -24.39
C TYR A 386 14.76 23.41 -24.07
N SER A 387 14.84 22.99 -22.80
CA SER A 387 14.81 21.57 -22.44
C SER A 387 13.49 20.91 -22.84
N THR A 388 13.53 19.66 -23.29
CA THR A 388 12.32 18.87 -23.60
C THR A 388 11.79 18.10 -22.41
N GLY A 389 10.57 17.57 -22.51
CA GLY A 389 9.94 16.80 -21.45
C GLY A 389 9.22 17.62 -20.39
N VAL A 390 8.87 16.97 -19.28
CA VAL A 390 8.17 17.62 -18.15
C VAL A 390 9.14 18.48 -17.38
N LYS A 391 8.85 19.76 -17.25
CA LYS A 391 9.65 20.69 -16.46
C LYS A 391 9.62 20.30 -14.97
N ASN A 392 10.78 20.11 -14.39
CA ASN A 392 10.91 19.85 -12.95
C ASN A 392 10.60 21.10 -12.12
N LEU A 393 10.59 20.99 -10.79
CA LEU A 393 10.26 22.09 -9.88
C LEU A 393 11.24 23.28 -10.01
N ILE A 394 12.52 22.99 -10.20
CA ILE A 394 13.58 23.98 -10.39
C ILE A 394 13.38 24.73 -11.70
N ASP A 395 13.08 24.01 -12.79
CA ASP A 395 12.80 24.60 -14.09
C ASP A 395 11.58 25.54 -14.05
N ARG A 396 10.50 25.09 -13.40
CA ARG A 396 9.30 25.91 -13.21
C ARG A 396 9.60 27.19 -12.43
N ALA A 397 10.40 27.08 -11.36
CA ALA A 397 10.79 28.25 -10.57
C ALA A 397 11.63 29.23 -11.37
N ILE A 398 12.60 28.73 -12.16
CA ILE A 398 13.44 29.57 -13.05
C ILE A 398 12.57 30.26 -14.11
N LEU A 399 11.66 29.53 -14.75
CA LEU A 399 10.79 30.06 -15.78
C LEU A 399 9.84 31.11 -15.22
N ALA A 400 9.15 30.81 -14.10
CA ALA A 400 8.25 31.75 -13.45
C ALA A 400 8.95 33.04 -13.02
N TYR A 401 10.08 32.91 -12.34
CA TYR A 401 10.86 34.08 -11.93
C TYR A 401 11.40 34.90 -13.12
N GLY A 402 11.86 34.22 -14.16
CA GLY A 402 12.36 34.86 -15.35
C GLY A 402 11.26 35.55 -16.17
N GLU A 403 10.04 35.02 -16.18
CA GLU A 403 8.90 35.70 -16.79
C GLU A 403 8.56 37.02 -16.07
N GLU A 404 8.58 37.03 -14.74
CA GLU A 404 8.38 38.25 -13.93
C GLU A 404 9.50 39.29 -14.10
N ASN A 405 10.71 38.82 -14.41
CA ASN A 405 11.90 39.69 -14.54
C ASN A 405 12.36 39.87 -16.00
N ASP A 406 11.46 39.70 -16.96
CA ASP A 406 11.70 39.96 -18.39
C ASP A 406 12.79 39.09 -19.04
N ALA A 407 13.19 37.96 -18.44
CA ALA A 407 14.21 37.06 -19.02
C ALA A 407 13.80 36.50 -20.38
N HIS A 408 12.49 36.37 -20.64
CA HIS A 408 11.92 35.91 -21.92
C HIS A 408 12.29 36.81 -23.10
N LYS A 409 12.57 38.09 -22.86
CA LYS A 409 12.97 39.05 -23.90
C LYS A 409 14.32 38.70 -24.52
N TYR A 410 15.16 37.97 -23.80
CA TYR A 410 16.49 37.58 -24.24
C TYR A 410 16.48 36.23 -25.03
N ALA A 411 15.44 35.48 -25.00
CA ALA A 411 15.30 34.20 -25.73
C ALA A 411 14.86 34.37 -27.20
N GLY A 412 14.39 35.56 -27.57
CA GLY A 412 13.92 35.82 -28.94
C GLY A 412 15.03 35.61 -29.97
N GLY A 413 14.84 34.77 -30.96
CA GLY A 413 15.80 34.52 -32.04
C GLY A 413 16.72 33.31 -31.82
N TYR A 414 16.72 32.67 -30.68
CA TYR A 414 17.42 31.40 -30.45
C TYR A 414 16.56 30.19 -30.84
N VAL A 415 17.25 29.12 -31.28
CA VAL A 415 16.65 27.85 -31.63
C VAL A 415 17.44 26.74 -30.93
N LYS A 416 16.73 25.75 -30.42
CA LYS A 416 17.36 24.57 -29.86
C LYS A 416 17.97 23.73 -31.00
N SER A 417 19.25 23.42 -30.88
CA SER A 417 19.95 22.52 -31.80
C SER A 417 20.01 21.08 -31.28
N ASP A 418 20.27 20.90 -29.97
CA ASP A 418 20.36 19.57 -29.31
C ASP A 418 20.19 19.71 -27.79
N GLU A 419 20.09 18.55 -27.07
CA GLU A 419 20.14 18.53 -25.63
C GLU A 419 20.76 17.24 -25.11
N ILE A 420 21.33 17.29 -23.90
CA ILE A 420 21.73 16.14 -23.11
C ILE A 420 20.75 16.10 -21.92
N PRO A 421 19.84 15.09 -21.89
CA PRO A 421 18.81 14.99 -20.86
C PRO A 421 19.37 14.90 -19.44
N TYR A 422 18.53 15.21 -18.45
CA TYR A 422 18.91 15.03 -17.04
C TYR A 422 19.12 13.56 -16.72
N ASP A 423 20.19 13.28 -16.00
CA ASP A 423 20.53 11.97 -15.49
C ASP A 423 20.81 12.02 -13.99
N PHE A 424 20.28 11.05 -13.24
CA PHE A 424 20.39 10.98 -11.78
C PHE A 424 21.82 10.69 -11.30
N GLU A 425 22.66 10.08 -12.11
CA GLU A 425 24.07 9.81 -11.79
C GLU A 425 24.91 11.07 -12.01
N ARG A 426 24.77 11.72 -13.16
CA ARG A 426 25.46 12.96 -13.51
C ARG A 426 24.88 14.18 -12.78
N ARG A 427 23.63 14.15 -12.35
CA ARG A 427 22.89 15.24 -11.67
C ARG A 427 22.94 16.59 -12.36
N ARG A 428 23.03 16.61 -13.70
CA ARG A 428 23.05 17.80 -14.55
C ARG A 428 22.39 17.54 -15.90
N MET A 429 22.00 18.61 -16.57
CA MET A 429 21.45 18.60 -17.90
C MET A 429 22.00 19.72 -18.75
N SER A 430 22.07 19.54 -20.06
CA SER A 430 22.63 20.53 -20.98
C SER A 430 21.71 20.73 -22.18
N VAL A 431 21.64 21.98 -22.67
CA VAL A 431 20.91 22.35 -23.86
C VAL A 431 21.83 23.10 -24.80
N LEU A 432 21.87 22.70 -26.08
CA LEU A 432 22.59 23.38 -27.13
C LEU A 432 21.64 24.33 -27.86
N ILE A 433 21.94 25.61 -27.88
CA ILE A 433 21.16 26.64 -28.57
C ILE A 433 22.01 27.35 -29.62
N SER A 434 21.37 27.81 -30.68
CA SER A 434 21.96 28.60 -31.75
C SER A 434 21.11 29.84 -32.06
N ASN A 435 21.72 30.87 -32.63
CA ASN A 435 21.00 32.06 -33.07
C ASN A 435 21.20 32.27 -34.59
N PRO A 436 20.38 31.60 -35.44
CA PRO A 436 20.54 31.67 -36.90
C PRO A 436 20.20 33.04 -37.49
N GLY A 437 19.39 33.86 -36.80
CA GLY A 437 18.90 35.13 -37.31
C GLY A 437 19.84 36.33 -37.03
N GLY A 438 20.74 36.19 -36.07
CA GLY A 438 21.69 37.28 -35.73
C GLY A 438 21.08 38.54 -35.14
N GLU A 439 19.77 38.60 -34.92
CA GLU A 439 19.04 39.70 -34.33
C GLU A 439 18.97 39.54 -32.81
N HIS A 440 19.56 40.48 -32.05
CA HIS A 440 19.37 40.60 -30.62
C HIS A 440 18.16 41.47 -30.32
N MET A 441 17.09 40.89 -29.78
CA MET A 441 15.98 41.68 -29.30
C MET A 441 16.24 42.25 -27.93
N GLY A 442 16.69 43.49 -27.91
CA GLY A 442 16.64 44.43 -26.76
C GLY A 442 17.55 44.17 -25.56
N GLY A 443 18.43 45.03 -25.27
CA GLY A 443 19.29 45.12 -24.08
C GLY A 443 20.75 45.47 -24.39
N ASN A 444 21.51 45.89 -23.40
CA ASN A 444 22.95 46.17 -23.57
C ASN A 444 23.67 44.89 -24.05
N VAL A 445 24.14 44.91 -25.30
CA VAL A 445 24.79 43.81 -26.03
C VAL A 445 26.01 43.20 -25.30
N GLU A 446 26.56 43.84 -24.28
CA GLU A 446 27.69 43.38 -23.51
C GLU A 446 27.38 42.32 -22.44
N GLU A 447 26.11 42.11 -22.11
CA GLU A 447 25.65 41.13 -21.11
C GLU A 447 25.07 39.87 -21.68
N ILE A 448 24.93 39.78 -23.00
CA ILE A 448 24.20 38.74 -23.70
C ILE A 448 25.13 37.87 -24.55
N LEU A 449 24.72 36.60 -24.73
CA LEU A 449 25.37 35.55 -25.51
C LEU A 449 26.14 36.01 -26.75
N PRO A 450 27.19 35.27 -27.11
CA PRO A 450 28.08 35.65 -28.19
C PRO A 450 27.41 35.72 -29.58
N MET A 451 28.10 36.43 -30.46
CA MET A 451 27.82 36.86 -31.86
C MET A 451 26.94 35.89 -32.70
N PRO A 452 26.26 36.39 -33.77
CA PRO A 452 25.51 35.62 -34.72
C PRO A 452 26.37 34.47 -35.29
N GLN A 453 25.79 33.26 -35.34
CA GLN A 453 26.36 32.00 -35.79
C GLN A 453 27.11 31.13 -34.75
N ASP A 454 27.23 31.55 -33.50
CA ASP A 454 27.79 30.69 -32.46
C ASP A 454 26.71 29.79 -31.85
N GLU A 455 27.06 28.53 -31.61
CA GLU A 455 26.26 27.59 -30.82
C GLU A 455 26.82 27.59 -29.39
N VAL A 456 25.93 27.52 -28.40
CA VAL A 456 26.31 27.55 -26.97
C VAL A 456 25.64 26.38 -26.26
N LEU A 457 26.43 25.54 -25.62
CA LEU A 457 25.98 24.51 -24.70
C LEU A 457 25.83 25.12 -23.31
N ILE A 458 24.61 25.07 -22.78
CA ILE A 458 24.31 25.60 -21.43
C ILE A 458 23.99 24.42 -20.54
N THR A 459 24.75 24.31 -19.45
CA THR A 459 24.59 23.21 -18.46
C THR A 459 24.13 23.78 -17.13
N LYS A 460 23.14 23.13 -16.48
CA LYS A 460 22.76 23.41 -15.10
C LYS A 460 22.59 22.08 -14.34
N GLY A 461 22.83 22.10 -13.03
CA GLY A 461 22.72 20.93 -12.19
C GLY A 461 23.29 21.11 -10.79
N ALA A 462 23.50 20.01 -10.08
CA ALA A 462 24.14 20.02 -8.77
C ALA A 462 25.50 20.75 -8.86
N LEU A 463 25.77 21.62 -7.91
CA LEU A 463 26.94 22.52 -7.95
C LEU A 463 28.24 21.74 -8.15
N GLU A 464 28.42 20.65 -7.38
CA GLU A 464 29.61 19.79 -7.46
C GLU A 464 29.80 19.24 -8.88
N SER A 465 28.68 18.66 -9.42
CA SER A 465 28.71 18.04 -10.74
C SER A 465 28.94 19.03 -11.89
N VAL A 466 28.44 20.25 -11.76
CA VAL A 466 28.71 21.30 -12.75
C VAL A 466 30.15 21.80 -12.64
N LEU A 467 30.68 21.94 -11.44
CA LEU A 467 32.10 22.36 -11.24
C LEU A 467 33.07 21.32 -11.78
N GLU A 468 32.80 20.04 -11.69
CA GLU A 468 33.63 18.96 -12.23
C GLU A 468 33.85 19.07 -13.75
N CYS A 469 32.88 19.58 -14.49
CA CYS A 469 32.99 19.74 -15.94
C CYS A 469 33.56 21.09 -16.34
N CYS A 470 33.87 22.01 -15.38
CA CYS A 470 34.37 23.33 -15.64
C CYS A 470 35.90 23.42 -15.54
N SER A 471 36.53 24.06 -16.52
CA SER A 471 37.95 24.42 -16.50
C SER A 471 38.18 25.92 -16.30
N ARG A 472 37.13 26.73 -16.46
CA ARG A 472 37.19 28.20 -16.41
C ARG A 472 36.06 28.75 -15.55
N ILE A 473 36.29 29.97 -15.05
CA ILE A 473 35.29 30.80 -14.40
C ILE A 473 35.14 32.13 -15.13
N ARG A 474 33.95 32.71 -15.06
CA ARG A 474 33.71 34.08 -15.52
C ARG A 474 33.66 35.05 -14.31
N VAL A 475 34.62 35.96 -14.22
CA VAL A 475 34.63 37.01 -13.22
C VAL A 475 34.33 38.35 -13.90
N LYS A 476 33.18 38.95 -13.64
CA LYS A 476 32.65 40.11 -14.36
C LYS A 476 32.58 39.89 -15.87
N LYS A 477 33.56 40.32 -16.66
CA LYS A 477 33.62 40.19 -18.11
C LYS A 477 34.84 39.39 -18.60
N GLU A 478 35.68 38.89 -17.69
CA GLU A 478 36.90 38.16 -18.02
C GLU A 478 36.74 36.66 -17.77
N TYR A 479 37.36 35.85 -18.62
CA TYR A 479 37.37 34.39 -18.51
C TYR A 479 38.73 33.96 -17.99
N MET A 480 38.79 33.34 -16.85
CA MET A 480 40.00 32.88 -16.19
C MET A 480 39.96 31.36 -15.98
N ASP A 481 41.11 30.72 -15.95
CA ASP A 481 41.20 29.32 -15.56
C ASP A 481 40.84 29.20 -14.07
N ILE A 482 40.15 28.14 -13.71
CA ILE A 482 39.68 27.89 -12.36
C ILE A 482 40.84 27.44 -11.47
N HIS A 483 40.98 28.03 -10.30
CA HIS A 483 41.99 27.67 -9.31
C HIS A 483 41.35 27.15 -8.03
N GLU A 484 42.12 26.47 -7.18
CA GLU A 484 41.61 25.93 -5.89
C GLU A 484 41.04 27.02 -4.99
N GLU A 485 41.57 28.25 -5.03
CA GLU A 485 41.03 29.37 -4.29
C GLU A 485 39.64 29.80 -4.74
N ASP A 486 39.34 29.69 -6.03
CA ASP A 486 38.03 30.01 -6.60
C ASP A 486 37.01 28.95 -6.24
N LEU A 487 37.39 27.69 -6.31
CA LEU A 487 36.56 26.58 -5.84
C LEU A 487 36.22 26.71 -4.35
N ALA A 488 37.21 27.11 -3.53
CA ALA A 488 37.00 27.34 -2.10
C ALA A 488 36.02 28.51 -1.84
N LYS A 489 36.09 29.60 -2.62
CA LYS A 489 35.17 30.74 -2.52
C LYS A 489 33.75 30.34 -2.95
N ILE A 490 33.61 29.63 -4.08
CA ILE A 490 32.29 29.15 -4.58
C ILE A 490 31.65 28.22 -3.57
N ASN A 491 32.41 27.28 -3.02
CA ASN A 491 31.90 26.34 -2.01
C ASN A 491 31.52 27.04 -0.70
N ALA A 492 32.29 28.03 -0.26
CA ALA A 492 31.98 28.85 0.93
C ALA A 492 30.68 29.64 0.74
N LEU A 493 30.50 30.25 -0.45
CA LEU A 493 29.24 30.93 -0.81
C LEU A 493 28.06 29.97 -0.82
N ALA A 494 28.23 28.78 -1.39
CA ALA A 494 27.18 27.74 -1.39
C ALA A 494 26.84 27.24 0.02
N GLU A 495 27.87 27.09 0.89
CA GLU A 495 27.65 26.74 2.30
C GLU A 495 26.87 27.82 3.06
N GLU A 496 27.13 29.06 2.80
CA GLU A 496 26.42 30.19 3.41
C GLU A 496 24.96 30.18 3.00
N LEU A 497 24.68 30.03 1.72
CA LEU A 497 23.31 29.91 1.18
C LEU A 497 22.59 28.68 1.72
N ASN A 498 23.28 27.56 1.80
CA ASN A 498 22.72 26.34 2.39
C ASN A 498 22.39 26.50 3.89
N LYS A 499 23.21 27.27 4.65
CA LYS A 499 22.91 27.59 6.07
C LYS A 499 21.64 28.44 6.21
N GLU A 500 21.34 29.26 5.19
CA GLU A 500 20.08 30.01 5.10
C GLU A 500 18.89 29.11 4.65
N GLY A 501 19.09 27.79 4.44
CA GLY A 501 18.06 26.84 4.02
C GLY A 501 17.82 26.80 2.52
N MET A 502 18.69 27.43 1.72
CA MET A 502 18.53 27.45 0.27
C MET A 502 19.17 26.23 -0.39
N HIS A 503 18.56 25.73 -1.42
CA HIS A 503 19.13 24.72 -2.30
C HIS A 503 19.87 25.39 -3.45
N VAL A 504 21.12 24.98 -3.71
CA VAL A 504 22.03 25.67 -4.66
C VAL A 504 22.29 24.77 -5.87
N ILE A 505 22.18 25.36 -7.06
CA ILE A 505 22.61 24.73 -8.32
C ILE A 505 23.63 25.59 -9.04
N GLY A 506 24.53 24.95 -9.78
CA GLY A 506 25.49 25.62 -10.66
C GLY A 506 24.94 25.82 -12.07
N VAL A 507 25.44 26.90 -12.71
CA VAL A 507 25.20 27.20 -14.14
C VAL A 507 26.53 27.39 -14.83
N ALA A 508 26.73 26.70 -15.94
CA ALA A 508 27.93 26.78 -16.78
C ALA A 508 27.55 26.87 -18.26
N ALA A 509 28.44 27.39 -19.08
CA ALA A 509 28.26 27.44 -20.52
C ALA A 509 29.57 27.19 -21.27
N LYS A 510 29.47 26.71 -22.49
CA LYS A 510 30.57 26.44 -23.41
C LYS A 510 30.18 26.85 -24.83
N LYS A 511 31.05 27.67 -25.47
CA LYS A 511 30.88 27.91 -26.91
C LYS A 511 31.30 26.69 -27.71
N LYS A 512 30.52 26.38 -28.74
CA LYS A 512 30.90 25.39 -29.75
C LYS A 512 31.58 26.06 -30.93
N ASN A 513 32.68 25.49 -31.36
CA ASN A 513 33.34 25.96 -32.57
C ASN A 513 32.62 25.46 -33.81
N VAL A 514 32.52 26.31 -34.83
CA VAL A 514 31.96 25.97 -36.14
C VAL A 514 32.77 24.83 -36.73
N GLY A 515 32.13 23.64 -36.86
CA GLY A 515 32.80 22.42 -37.46
C GLY A 515 32.76 21.20 -36.56
N ASP A 516 32.37 21.32 -35.31
CA ASP A 516 32.15 20.17 -34.40
C ASP A 516 30.87 19.39 -34.77
N THR A 517 30.76 18.14 -34.32
CA THR A 517 29.62 17.24 -34.53
C THR A 517 28.28 17.88 -34.15
N THR A 518 27.23 17.55 -34.90
CA THR A 518 25.87 18.09 -34.69
C THR A 518 25.12 17.43 -33.54
N VAL A 519 25.60 16.31 -33.03
CA VAL A 519 24.99 15.56 -31.92
C VAL A 519 25.94 15.57 -30.72
N PHE A 520 25.41 15.95 -29.54
CA PHE A 520 26.16 16.01 -28.29
C PHE A 520 25.80 14.83 -27.38
N HIS A 521 26.85 14.29 -26.76
CA HIS A 521 26.73 13.22 -25.76
C HIS A 521 27.24 13.70 -24.38
N ALA A 522 26.98 12.92 -23.35
CA ALA A 522 27.38 13.25 -21.97
C ALA A 522 28.90 13.54 -21.84
N GLU A 523 29.72 12.90 -22.69
CA GLU A 523 31.18 13.09 -22.73
C GLU A 523 31.61 14.48 -23.21
N ASP A 524 30.73 15.21 -23.88
CA ASP A 524 31.00 16.56 -24.41
C ASP A 524 30.86 17.65 -23.33
N GLU A 525 30.27 17.32 -22.19
CA GLU A 525 30.16 18.20 -21.02
C GLU A 525 31.52 18.38 -20.31
N THR A 526 32.48 18.87 -21.01
CA THR A 526 33.86 19.12 -20.51
C THR A 526 34.39 20.47 -20.93
N ASN A 527 35.39 21.01 -20.19
CA ASN A 527 36.00 22.30 -20.44
C ASN A 527 35.01 23.48 -20.49
N MET A 528 34.02 23.45 -19.59
CA MET A 528 33.00 24.47 -19.50
C MET A 528 33.48 25.68 -18.70
N THR A 529 32.78 26.79 -18.82
CA THR A 529 32.99 27.99 -18.05
C THR A 529 31.89 28.11 -17.01
N PHE A 530 32.27 28.13 -15.74
CA PHE A 530 31.34 28.33 -14.66
C PHE A 530 30.89 29.80 -14.63
N LEU A 531 29.57 30.03 -14.64
CA LEU A 531 28.99 31.38 -14.68
C LEU A 531 28.57 31.85 -13.29
N GLY A 532 28.00 30.95 -12.47
CA GLY A 532 27.53 31.30 -11.14
C GLY A 532 26.54 30.30 -10.58
N ILE A 533 25.82 30.75 -9.59
CA ILE A 533 24.96 29.95 -8.72
C ILE A 533 23.53 30.50 -8.78
N ILE A 534 22.56 29.59 -8.75
CA ILE A 534 21.17 29.91 -8.47
C ILE A 534 20.76 29.23 -7.17
N ALA A 535 20.14 29.99 -6.27
CA ALA A 535 19.68 29.52 -4.99
C ALA A 535 18.17 29.58 -4.88
N PHE A 536 17.59 28.47 -4.42
CA PHE A 536 16.14 28.25 -4.27
C PHE A 536 15.80 28.02 -2.81
N LEU A 537 14.64 28.49 -2.40
CA LEU A 537 14.08 28.18 -1.10
C LEU A 537 12.91 27.21 -1.27
N ASP A 538 12.89 26.14 -0.46
CA ASP A 538 11.77 25.22 -0.31
C ASP A 538 10.92 25.64 0.90
N PRO A 539 9.84 26.41 0.74
CA PRO A 539 9.05 26.82 1.89
C PRO A 539 8.35 25.61 2.54
N PRO A 540 8.37 25.49 3.88
CA PRO A 540 7.67 24.43 4.56
C PRO A 540 6.16 24.57 4.36
N LYS A 541 5.45 23.43 4.32
CA LYS A 541 3.98 23.42 4.26
C LYS A 541 3.38 24.02 5.52
N PRO A 542 2.30 24.81 5.41
CA PRO A 542 1.64 25.43 6.55
C PRO A 542 1.17 24.44 7.62
N ASP A 543 0.73 23.26 7.22
CA ASP A 543 0.19 22.19 8.08
C ASP A 543 1.26 21.22 8.60
N ALA A 544 2.49 21.26 8.06
CA ALA A 544 3.53 20.29 8.39
C ALA A 544 3.87 20.26 9.88
N LYS A 545 3.96 21.42 10.52
CA LYS A 545 4.28 21.53 11.95
C LYS A 545 3.22 20.90 12.84
N GLU A 546 1.95 21.15 12.54
CA GLU A 546 0.82 20.58 13.27
C GLU A 546 0.71 19.06 13.04
N ALA A 547 0.91 18.62 11.80
CA ALA A 547 0.87 17.22 11.43
C ALA A 547 2.01 16.42 12.11
N ILE A 548 3.22 16.94 12.15
CA ILE A 548 4.36 16.30 12.84
C ILE A 548 4.08 16.19 14.34
N ARG A 549 3.56 17.26 14.96
CA ARG A 549 3.16 17.19 16.35
C ARG A 549 2.09 16.12 16.59
N GLY A 550 1.07 16.07 15.73
CA GLY A 550 0.02 15.04 15.81
C GLY A 550 0.57 13.63 15.64
N LEU A 551 1.58 13.41 14.78
CA LEU A 551 2.25 12.12 14.63
C LEU A 551 3.00 11.72 15.91
N TYR A 552 3.74 12.65 16.54
CA TYR A 552 4.39 12.38 17.83
C TYR A 552 3.37 12.10 18.95
N ASP A 553 2.27 12.85 19.00
CA ASP A 553 1.18 12.63 19.97
C ASP A 553 0.50 11.26 19.72
N ALA A 554 0.52 10.78 18.47
CA ALA A 554 0.08 9.44 18.10
C ALA A 554 1.15 8.34 18.30
N GLY A 555 2.31 8.66 18.91
CA GLY A 555 3.39 7.70 19.14
C GLY A 555 4.11 7.25 17.86
N VAL A 556 4.12 8.09 16.83
CA VAL A 556 4.84 7.84 15.57
C VAL A 556 6.08 8.74 15.51
N HIS A 557 7.26 8.14 15.42
CA HIS A 557 8.51 8.85 15.24
C HIS A 557 8.69 9.19 13.76
N VAL A 558 8.93 10.47 13.46
CA VAL A 558 9.18 10.93 12.09
C VAL A 558 10.67 10.98 11.84
N LYS A 559 11.14 10.34 10.77
CA LYS A 559 12.53 10.39 10.30
C LYS A 559 12.56 10.94 8.88
N VAL A 560 13.46 11.89 8.64
CA VAL A 560 13.61 12.53 7.32
C VAL A 560 14.80 11.89 6.59
N ILE A 561 14.52 11.42 5.37
CA ILE A 561 15.51 10.73 4.54
C ILE A 561 15.56 11.44 3.18
N SER A 562 16.62 12.21 2.93
CA SER A 562 16.72 13.06 1.75
C SER A 562 18.05 12.88 0.98
N GLY A 563 18.01 13.17 -0.33
CA GLY A 563 19.20 13.34 -1.15
C GLY A 563 19.92 14.68 -0.99
N ASP A 564 19.30 15.64 -0.30
CA ASP A 564 19.77 16.99 -0.15
C ASP A 564 20.92 17.16 0.86
N ALA A 565 21.55 18.33 0.84
CA ALA A 565 22.63 18.66 1.77
C ALA A 565 22.14 18.67 3.23
N PRO A 566 22.94 18.15 4.19
CA PRO A 566 22.56 18.03 5.60
C PRO A 566 22.01 19.31 6.21
N VAL A 567 22.68 20.44 5.95
CA VAL A 567 22.33 21.75 6.53
C VAL A 567 20.93 22.21 6.09
N VAL A 568 20.57 21.97 4.82
CA VAL A 568 19.24 22.32 4.28
C VAL A 568 18.15 21.46 4.93
N VAL A 569 18.41 20.13 5.05
CA VAL A 569 17.46 19.21 5.68
C VAL A 569 17.23 19.55 7.14
N GLU A 570 18.32 19.82 7.89
CA GLU A 570 18.25 20.24 9.30
C GLU A 570 17.48 21.55 9.47
N HIS A 571 17.69 22.51 8.57
CA HIS A 571 16.96 23.78 8.61
C HIS A 571 15.46 23.58 8.46
N VAL A 572 15.02 22.81 7.47
CA VAL A 572 13.60 22.51 7.25
C VAL A 572 13.02 21.73 8.45
N CYS A 573 13.74 20.73 8.97
CA CYS A 573 13.30 19.98 10.15
C CYS A 573 13.07 20.87 11.37
N LYS A 574 13.95 21.86 11.60
CA LYS A 574 13.77 22.86 12.68
C LYS A 574 12.53 23.72 12.46
N LEU A 575 12.28 24.18 11.24
CA LEU A 575 11.13 25.01 10.89
C LEU A 575 9.80 24.27 11.13
N VAL A 576 9.73 22.98 10.80
CA VAL A 576 8.53 22.15 11.00
C VAL A 576 8.40 21.62 12.44
N GLY A 577 9.33 21.97 13.33
CA GLY A 577 9.23 21.67 14.76
C GLY A 577 9.73 20.28 15.16
N MET A 578 10.53 19.62 14.33
CA MET A 578 11.23 18.40 14.73
C MET A 578 12.32 18.72 15.77
N LYS A 579 12.51 17.81 16.72
CA LYS A 579 13.60 17.93 17.70
C LYS A 579 14.91 17.50 17.03
N VAL A 580 15.58 18.46 16.42
CA VAL A 580 16.93 18.24 15.91
C VAL A 580 17.88 18.33 17.10
N GLY A 581 18.42 17.18 17.52
CA GLY A 581 19.42 17.12 18.60
C GLY A 581 20.75 17.76 18.18
N ASP A 582 21.72 17.83 19.11
CA ASP A 582 23.09 18.30 18.83
C ASP A 582 23.88 17.36 17.90
N GLN A 583 23.30 16.23 17.48
CA GLN A 583 23.91 15.31 16.53
C GLN A 583 23.58 15.78 15.11
N SER A 584 24.65 15.96 14.31
CA SER A 584 24.55 16.27 12.87
C SER A 584 23.79 15.17 12.12
N ALA A 585 23.15 15.55 11.00
CA ALA A 585 22.53 14.59 10.10
C ALA A 585 23.54 13.50 9.66
N VAL A 586 23.10 12.27 9.61
CA VAL A 586 23.90 11.15 9.09
C VAL A 586 23.91 11.21 7.57
N THR A 587 25.11 11.16 6.97
CA THR A 587 25.28 11.28 5.52
C THR A 587 25.44 9.93 4.83
N GLY A 588 25.23 9.90 3.51
CA GLY A 588 25.48 8.72 2.69
C GLY A 588 26.91 8.18 2.81
N SER A 589 27.90 9.07 2.89
CA SER A 589 29.31 8.68 3.10
C SER A 589 29.57 8.03 4.47
N ASP A 590 28.84 8.44 5.51
CA ASP A 590 28.93 7.80 6.81
C ASP A 590 28.36 6.37 6.74
N LEU A 591 27.27 6.18 6.00
CA LEU A 591 26.61 4.87 5.86
C LEU A 591 27.43 3.85 5.06
N GLU A 592 28.26 4.29 4.10
CA GLU A 592 29.10 3.39 3.29
C GLU A 592 30.07 2.59 4.14
N ASN A 593 30.58 3.18 5.19
CA ASN A 593 31.60 2.58 6.07
C ASN A 593 30.99 1.83 7.27
N MET A 594 29.66 1.89 7.48
CA MET A 594 28.99 1.26 8.61
C MET A 594 28.59 -0.19 8.31
N SER A 595 28.85 -1.07 9.28
CA SER A 595 28.25 -2.40 9.30
C SER A 595 26.74 -2.33 9.61
N ASP A 596 25.99 -3.38 9.30
CA ASP A 596 24.54 -3.42 9.57
C ASP A 596 24.21 -3.35 11.07
N ALA A 597 25.10 -3.86 11.92
CA ALA A 597 24.95 -3.77 13.38
C ALA A 597 25.14 -2.33 13.90
N GLU A 598 26.09 -1.58 13.34
CA GLU A 598 26.31 -0.17 13.66
C GLU A 598 25.14 0.68 13.13
N LEU A 599 24.73 0.44 11.89
CA LEU A 599 23.57 1.12 11.29
C LEU A 599 22.31 0.90 12.13
N SER A 600 22.06 -0.32 12.62
CA SER A 600 20.95 -0.65 13.50
C SER A 600 20.89 0.24 14.75
N SER A 601 22.06 0.58 15.33
CA SER A 601 22.15 1.53 16.46
C SER A 601 21.99 3.00 16.04
N VAL A 602 22.51 3.36 14.86
CA VAL A 602 22.48 4.74 14.35
C VAL A 602 21.07 5.16 13.97
N VAL A 603 20.30 4.28 13.33
CA VAL A 603 18.91 4.58 12.92
C VAL A 603 17.97 4.81 14.11
N GLU A 604 18.29 4.29 15.30
CA GLU A 604 17.50 4.57 16.52
C GLU A 604 17.75 5.97 17.07
N LYS A 605 19.00 6.46 16.97
CA LYS A 605 19.45 7.68 17.61
C LYS A 605 19.26 8.92 16.75
N ASN A 606 19.18 8.75 15.43
CA ASN A 606 19.16 9.85 14.48
C ASN A 606 17.83 9.90 13.75
N ASP A 607 17.29 11.11 13.57
CA ASP A 607 16.05 11.37 12.86
C ASP A 607 16.25 11.98 11.48
N ILE A 608 17.50 12.38 11.14
CA ILE A 608 17.84 13.05 9.88
C ILE A 608 18.92 12.27 9.15
N PHE A 609 18.63 11.90 7.90
CA PHE A 609 19.54 11.22 6.98
C PHE A 609 19.61 12.05 5.69
N ALA A 610 20.81 12.46 5.29
CA ALA A 610 21.02 13.41 4.20
C ALA A 610 22.02 12.89 3.17
N ARG A 611 21.97 13.39 1.93
CA ARG A 611 22.81 12.94 0.80
C ARG A 611 22.77 11.42 0.58
N LEU A 612 21.62 10.81 0.73
CA LEU A 612 21.46 9.36 0.54
C LEU A 612 21.17 9.02 -0.92
N SER A 613 21.84 7.98 -1.42
CA SER A 613 21.44 7.28 -2.64
C SER A 613 20.18 6.44 -2.42
N PRO A 614 19.46 6.03 -3.48
CA PRO A 614 18.28 5.18 -3.37
C PRO A 614 18.50 3.89 -2.57
N MET A 615 19.64 3.23 -2.78
CA MET A 615 19.99 2.01 -2.06
C MET A 615 20.31 2.25 -0.58
N GLN A 616 20.90 3.40 -0.25
CA GLN A 616 21.15 3.79 1.13
C GLN A 616 19.84 4.14 1.85
N LYS A 617 18.87 4.81 1.18
CA LYS A 617 17.53 5.04 1.71
C LYS A 617 16.86 3.71 2.09
N LYS A 618 16.87 2.73 1.18
CA LYS A 618 16.37 1.37 1.42
C LYS A 618 17.07 0.70 2.62
N ARG A 619 18.39 0.81 2.71
CA ARG A 619 19.18 0.21 3.80
C ARG A 619 18.79 0.77 5.17
N VAL A 620 18.46 2.07 5.27
CA VAL A 620 17.92 2.68 6.50
C VAL A 620 16.56 2.10 6.86
N VAL A 621 15.65 1.95 5.89
CA VAL A 621 14.33 1.34 6.09
C VAL A 621 14.46 -0.11 6.56
N ASP A 622 15.33 -0.90 5.92
CA ASP A 622 15.57 -2.29 6.29
C ASP A 622 16.13 -2.42 7.71
N ALA A 623 17.04 -1.53 8.11
CA ALA A 623 17.62 -1.51 9.46
C ALA A 623 16.54 -1.23 10.52
N LEU A 624 15.65 -0.25 10.30
CA LEU A 624 14.54 0.05 11.20
C LEU A 624 13.57 -1.14 11.34
N ARG A 625 13.23 -1.80 10.22
CA ARG A 625 12.38 -2.99 10.22
C ARG A 625 13.03 -4.17 10.95
N ASN A 626 14.33 -4.37 10.76
CA ASN A 626 15.10 -5.41 11.46
C ASN A 626 15.17 -5.16 12.98
N ASN A 627 15.12 -3.89 13.41
CA ASN A 627 14.99 -3.51 14.82
C ASN A 627 13.59 -3.76 15.38
N GLY A 628 12.64 -4.20 14.53
CA GLY A 628 11.28 -4.55 14.93
C GLY A 628 10.29 -3.39 14.87
N HIS A 629 10.64 -2.28 14.21
CA HIS A 629 9.68 -1.21 13.92
C HIS A 629 8.74 -1.57 12.78
N VAL A 630 7.56 -0.97 12.78
CA VAL A 630 6.63 -0.95 11.64
C VAL A 630 6.84 0.35 10.91
N VAL A 631 7.49 0.26 9.77
CA VAL A 631 7.97 1.44 9.03
C VAL A 631 7.01 1.82 7.91
N GLY A 632 6.47 3.05 7.98
CA GLY A 632 5.87 3.73 6.85
C GLY A 632 6.95 4.49 6.09
N TYR A 633 6.95 4.43 4.78
CA TYR A 633 7.82 5.25 3.93
C TYR A 633 7.00 6.08 2.96
N MET A 634 7.22 7.40 2.93
CA MET A 634 6.57 8.31 2.00
C MET A 634 7.58 8.90 1.03
N GLY A 635 7.31 8.75 -0.27
CA GLY A 635 8.13 9.27 -1.36
C GLY A 635 7.36 9.36 -2.67
N ASP A 636 7.83 10.18 -3.61
CA ASP A 636 7.18 10.46 -4.90
C ASP A 636 8.11 10.30 -6.11
N GLY A 637 9.40 10.13 -5.86
CA GLY A 637 10.43 10.02 -6.91
C GLY A 637 10.81 8.60 -7.26
N VAL A 638 11.49 8.43 -8.39
CA VAL A 638 12.10 7.16 -8.82
C VAL A 638 13.07 6.64 -7.75
N ASN A 639 13.79 7.55 -7.09
CA ASN A 639 14.77 7.26 -6.06
C ASN A 639 14.18 6.61 -4.79
N ASP A 640 12.87 6.74 -4.60
CA ASP A 640 12.16 6.24 -3.43
C ASP A 640 11.55 4.86 -3.65
N ALA A 641 11.44 4.41 -4.91
CA ALA A 641 10.77 3.16 -5.27
C ALA A 641 11.28 1.93 -4.50
N PRO A 642 12.61 1.70 -4.31
CA PRO A 642 13.09 0.58 -3.51
C PRO A 642 12.67 0.65 -2.04
N SER A 643 12.64 1.86 -1.47
CA SER A 643 12.22 2.09 -0.08
C SER A 643 10.72 1.95 0.10
N LEU A 644 9.92 2.43 -0.87
CA LEU A 644 8.46 2.28 -0.91
C LEU A 644 8.05 0.81 -0.95
N HIS A 645 8.72 0.02 -1.80
CA HIS A 645 8.44 -1.42 -1.95
C HIS A 645 8.78 -2.22 -0.68
N ASP A 646 9.88 -1.89 -0.02
CA ASP A 646 10.40 -2.68 1.11
C ASP A 646 9.90 -2.20 2.48
N ALA A 647 9.28 -1.02 2.58
CA ALA A 647 8.59 -0.58 3.79
C ALA A 647 7.40 -1.50 4.15
N ASP A 648 6.94 -1.45 5.40
CA ASP A 648 5.72 -2.15 5.82
C ASP A 648 4.47 -1.48 5.25
N VAL A 649 4.55 -0.17 4.98
CA VAL A 649 3.57 0.60 4.23
C VAL A 649 4.28 1.59 3.33
N GLY A 650 4.31 1.35 2.03
CA GLY A 650 4.74 2.32 1.03
C GLY A 650 3.63 3.32 0.72
N ILE A 651 3.92 4.60 0.81
CA ILE A 651 2.97 5.70 0.60
C ILE A 651 3.51 6.60 -0.50
N SER A 652 2.79 6.71 -1.61
CA SER A 652 3.11 7.67 -2.67
C SER A 652 1.99 8.70 -2.85
N VAL A 653 2.14 9.58 -3.82
CA VAL A 653 1.19 10.66 -4.11
C VAL A 653 0.74 10.58 -5.56
N ASP A 654 -0.40 11.17 -5.85
CA ASP A 654 -1.02 11.13 -7.19
C ASP A 654 -0.13 11.76 -8.28
N ASN A 655 0.55 12.84 -7.96
CA ASN A 655 1.52 13.51 -8.84
C ASN A 655 2.95 12.92 -8.75
N GLY A 656 3.13 11.81 -8.06
CA GLY A 656 4.40 11.06 -8.03
C GLY A 656 4.70 10.36 -9.36
N THR A 657 5.95 9.94 -9.53
CA THR A 657 6.34 9.14 -10.71
C THR A 657 5.60 7.80 -10.72
N ASP A 658 5.36 7.25 -11.92
CA ASP A 658 4.63 5.99 -12.05
C ASP A 658 5.31 4.85 -11.31
N VAL A 659 6.63 4.84 -11.28
CA VAL A 659 7.43 3.88 -10.52
C VAL A 659 7.18 3.97 -9.02
N ALA A 660 7.12 5.19 -8.47
CA ALA A 660 6.80 5.41 -7.07
C ALA A 660 5.37 4.97 -6.75
N LYS A 661 4.40 5.34 -7.61
CA LYS A 661 3.00 4.90 -7.47
C LYS A 661 2.86 3.39 -7.56
N ALA A 662 3.55 2.74 -8.51
CA ALA A 662 3.52 1.29 -8.67
C ALA A 662 4.10 0.54 -7.47
N SER A 663 5.15 1.09 -6.86
CA SER A 663 5.84 0.51 -5.68
C SER A 663 5.10 0.74 -4.37
N ALA A 664 4.14 1.68 -4.31
CA ALA A 664 3.42 2.05 -3.11
C ALA A 664 2.19 1.15 -2.85
N ASP A 665 1.85 0.97 -1.58
CA ASP A 665 0.61 0.33 -1.12
C ASP A 665 -0.56 1.31 -1.04
N ILE A 666 -0.25 2.59 -0.85
CA ILE A 666 -1.22 3.67 -0.64
C ILE A 666 -0.83 4.87 -1.50
N ILE A 667 -1.80 5.49 -2.17
CA ILE A 667 -1.62 6.72 -2.92
C ILE A 667 -2.46 7.83 -2.27
N LEU A 668 -1.81 8.95 -1.97
CA LEU A 668 -2.47 10.15 -1.46
C LEU A 668 -2.84 11.06 -2.64
N LEU A 669 -4.13 11.39 -2.77
CA LEU A 669 -4.61 12.38 -3.75
C LEU A 669 -4.28 13.82 -3.33
N GLU A 670 -3.85 14.00 -2.09
CA GLU A 670 -3.40 15.28 -1.55
C GLU A 670 -2.15 15.01 -0.72
N LYS A 671 -1.04 15.60 -1.13
CA LYS A 671 0.28 15.39 -0.53
C LYS A 671 0.39 16.15 0.80
N SER A 672 -0.18 15.57 1.87
CA SER A 672 -0.24 16.14 3.21
C SER A 672 0.02 15.09 4.29
N LEU A 673 0.87 15.40 5.26
CA LEU A 673 1.09 14.57 6.44
C LEU A 673 -0.17 14.44 7.32
N THR A 674 -1.06 15.42 7.28
CA THR A 674 -2.35 15.39 7.99
C THR A 674 -3.24 14.27 7.46
N VAL A 675 -3.19 14.00 6.15
CA VAL A 675 -3.92 12.87 5.53
C VAL A 675 -3.38 11.53 6.05
N ILE A 676 -2.06 11.41 6.18
CA ILE A 676 -1.41 10.20 6.75
C ILE A 676 -1.81 10.03 8.21
N LEU A 677 -1.76 11.08 9.02
CA LEU A 677 -2.17 11.05 10.42
C LEU A 677 -3.62 10.55 10.58
N ASN A 678 -4.52 11.08 9.76
CA ASN A 678 -5.91 10.59 9.71
C ASN A 678 -5.99 9.12 9.29
N GLY A 679 -5.15 8.72 8.35
CA GLY A 679 -5.03 7.33 7.90
C GLY A 679 -4.57 6.40 9.02
N ILE A 680 -3.58 6.82 9.82
CA ILE A 680 -3.08 6.06 10.98
C ILE A 680 -4.18 5.87 12.03
N TYR A 681 -4.92 6.93 12.37
CA TYR A 681 -6.04 6.82 13.31
C TYR A 681 -7.14 5.87 12.80
N GLU A 682 -7.48 5.95 11.50
CA GLU A 682 -8.48 5.04 10.94
C GLU A 682 -7.96 3.61 10.85
N GLY A 683 -6.69 3.40 10.49
CA GLY A 683 -6.04 2.09 10.55
C GLY A 683 -6.10 1.47 11.95
N ARG A 684 -5.85 2.26 13.00
CA ARG A 684 -5.98 1.82 14.41
C ARG A 684 -7.42 1.50 14.79
N ARG A 685 -8.39 2.27 14.29
CA ARG A 685 -9.81 1.97 14.50
C ARG A 685 -10.21 0.66 13.86
N ILE A 686 -9.78 0.42 12.63
CA ILE A 686 -10.00 -0.84 11.90
C ILE A 686 -9.37 -2.00 12.66
N TYR A 687 -8.11 -1.86 13.04
CA TYR A 687 -7.40 -2.87 13.83
C TYR A 687 -8.11 -3.17 15.16
N GLY A 688 -8.52 -2.13 15.89
CA GLY A 688 -9.26 -2.27 17.14
C GLY A 688 -10.56 -3.04 16.99
N ASN A 689 -11.34 -2.77 15.93
CA ASN A 689 -12.60 -3.48 15.68
C ASN A 689 -12.37 -4.95 15.25
N ILE A 690 -11.33 -5.24 14.46
CA ILE A 690 -10.94 -6.62 14.14
C ILE A 690 -10.52 -7.35 15.43
N LEU A 691 -9.71 -6.73 16.27
CA LEU A 691 -9.25 -7.30 17.53
C LEU A 691 -10.39 -7.57 18.51
N LYS A 692 -11.37 -6.63 18.62
CA LYS A 692 -12.59 -6.83 19.41
C LYS A 692 -13.33 -8.08 18.95
N TYR A 693 -13.62 -8.18 17.64
CA TYR A 693 -14.30 -9.35 17.10
C TYR A 693 -13.56 -10.64 17.42
N MET A 694 -12.24 -10.66 17.19
CA MET A 694 -11.44 -11.86 17.47
C MET A 694 -11.50 -12.25 18.95
N LYS A 695 -11.33 -11.30 19.87
CA LYS A 695 -11.41 -11.55 21.30
C LYS A 695 -12.79 -12.04 21.73
N MET A 696 -13.87 -11.45 21.18
CA MET A 696 -15.25 -11.85 21.44
C MET A 696 -15.53 -13.27 20.95
N ALA A 697 -15.28 -13.53 19.67
CA ALA A 697 -15.56 -14.83 19.05
C ALA A 697 -14.76 -15.97 19.71
N LEU A 698 -13.45 -15.74 19.93
CA LEU A 698 -12.59 -16.74 20.56
C LEU A 698 -12.97 -17.03 21.99
N SER A 699 -13.27 -16.01 22.80
CA SER A 699 -13.65 -16.17 24.22
C SER A 699 -14.99 -16.87 24.36
N SER A 700 -15.98 -16.50 23.55
CA SER A 700 -17.32 -17.09 23.54
C SER A 700 -17.27 -18.56 23.14
N ASN A 701 -16.64 -18.85 22.00
CA ASN A 701 -16.55 -20.24 21.50
C ASN A 701 -15.79 -21.15 22.47
N PHE A 702 -14.71 -20.63 23.09
CA PHE A 702 -13.94 -21.37 24.07
C PHE A 702 -14.77 -21.65 25.36
N GLY A 703 -15.53 -20.64 25.83
CA GLY A 703 -16.42 -20.78 26.98
C GLY A 703 -17.48 -21.86 26.75
N ASN A 704 -18.18 -21.81 25.62
CA ASN A 704 -19.20 -22.80 25.26
C ASN A 704 -18.64 -24.23 25.25
N VAL A 705 -17.45 -24.41 24.74
CA VAL A 705 -16.80 -25.72 24.70
C VAL A 705 -16.54 -26.28 26.09
N PHE A 706 -16.01 -25.48 27.00
CA PHE A 706 -15.79 -25.90 28.37
C PHE A 706 -17.11 -26.27 29.04
N SER A 707 -18.13 -25.48 28.85
CA SER A 707 -19.48 -25.73 29.40
C SER A 707 -20.09 -27.01 28.85
N VAL A 708 -19.97 -27.25 27.54
CA VAL A 708 -20.42 -28.51 26.89
C VAL A 708 -19.66 -29.69 27.47
N LEU A 709 -18.33 -29.61 27.63
CA LEU A 709 -17.55 -30.72 28.18
C LEU A 709 -17.96 -31.05 29.62
N ILE A 710 -18.09 -30.02 30.48
CA ILE A 710 -18.50 -30.20 31.87
C ILE A 710 -19.91 -30.83 31.92
N ALA A 711 -20.86 -30.25 31.19
CA ALA A 711 -22.24 -30.73 31.18
C ALA A 711 -22.34 -32.19 30.64
N SER A 712 -21.55 -32.52 29.60
CA SER A 712 -21.54 -33.87 29.01
C SER A 712 -21.08 -34.96 29.98
N ILE A 713 -20.25 -34.61 30.97
CA ILE A 713 -19.77 -35.55 32.00
C ILE A 713 -20.90 -35.88 33.03
N PHE A 714 -21.68 -34.88 33.43
CA PHE A 714 -22.59 -34.99 34.58
C PHE A 714 -24.05 -35.23 34.20
N LEU A 715 -24.48 -34.77 32.99
CA LEU A 715 -25.87 -34.88 32.57
C LEU A 715 -26.17 -36.25 31.93
N PRO A 716 -27.32 -36.88 32.24
CA PRO A 716 -27.76 -38.16 31.63
C PRO A 716 -28.32 -37.97 30.19
N PHE A 717 -28.50 -36.73 29.73
CA PHE A 717 -28.94 -36.33 28.40
C PHE A 717 -27.99 -35.30 27.77
N LEU A 718 -28.15 -34.99 26.49
CA LEU A 718 -27.34 -33.95 25.86
C LEU A 718 -27.66 -32.59 26.48
N PRO A 719 -26.62 -31.80 26.79
CA PRO A 719 -26.82 -30.50 27.44
C PRO A 719 -27.57 -29.49 26.58
N MET A 720 -27.48 -29.63 25.26
CA MET A 720 -28.19 -28.85 24.24
C MET A 720 -28.33 -29.68 22.98
N LEU A 721 -29.40 -29.49 22.22
CA LEU A 721 -29.59 -30.19 20.96
C LEU A 721 -28.71 -29.59 19.86
N PRO A 722 -28.23 -30.36 18.86
CA PRO A 722 -27.47 -29.86 17.74
C PRO A 722 -28.12 -28.64 17.08
N LEU A 723 -29.43 -28.68 16.84
CA LEU A 723 -30.17 -27.58 16.22
C LEU A 723 -30.15 -26.30 17.09
N GLN A 724 -30.27 -26.45 18.41
CA GLN A 724 -30.20 -25.30 19.34
C GLN A 724 -28.85 -24.62 19.29
N ILE A 725 -27.72 -25.35 19.29
CA ILE A 725 -26.36 -24.84 19.14
C ILE A 725 -26.22 -24.05 17.85
N LEU A 726 -26.73 -24.58 16.74
CA LEU A 726 -26.64 -23.91 15.44
C LEU A 726 -27.46 -22.61 15.39
N ILE A 727 -28.66 -22.60 15.94
CA ILE A 727 -29.51 -21.40 16.04
C ILE A 727 -28.83 -20.34 16.93
N GLN A 728 -28.30 -20.77 18.07
CA GLN A 728 -27.58 -19.88 19.00
C GLN A 728 -26.40 -19.17 18.31
N ASN A 729 -25.54 -19.95 17.64
CA ASN A 729 -24.39 -19.41 16.94
C ASN A 729 -24.79 -18.46 15.82
N LEU A 730 -25.83 -18.80 15.04
CA LEU A 730 -26.31 -17.96 13.96
C LEU A 730 -26.82 -16.59 14.50
N ILE A 731 -27.62 -16.59 15.56
CA ILE A 731 -28.11 -15.34 16.18
C ILE A 731 -26.93 -14.52 16.69
N TYR A 732 -25.99 -15.17 17.38
CA TYR A 732 -24.81 -14.52 17.91
C TYR A 732 -23.97 -13.89 16.79
N ASP A 733 -23.66 -14.64 15.74
CA ASP A 733 -22.92 -14.16 14.58
C ASP A 733 -23.61 -12.95 13.93
N PHE A 734 -24.94 -12.96 13.82
CA PHE A 734 -25.72 -11.84 13.30
C PHE A 734 -25.52 -10.57 14.13
N THR A 735 -25.43 -10.68 15.45
CA THR A 735 -25.23 -9.52 16.32
C THR A 735 -23.84 -8.91 16.14
N GLN A 736 -22.85 -9.70 15.69
CA GLN A 736 -21.48 -9.26 15.50
C GLN A 736 -21.23 -8.57 14.15
N ILE A 737 -22.11 -8.70 13.17
CA ILE A 737 -21.99 -8.04 11.86
C ILE A 737 -21.83 -6.51 12.00
N ALA A 738 -22.36 -5.93 13.07
CA ALA A 738 -22.28 -4.50 13.36
C ALA A 738 -20.95 -4.03 13.97
N ILE A 739 -20.05 -4.93 14.38
CA ILE A 739 -18.75 -4.59 15.01
C ILE A 739 -17.86 -3.67 14.14
N PRO A 740 -17.79 -3.81 12.80
CA PRO A 740 -17.02 -2.88 11.97
C PRO A 740 -17.40 -1.40 12.14
N TRP A 741 -18.59 -1.10 12.63
CA TRP A 741 -19.06 0.27 12.88
C TRP A 741 -18.88 0.74 14.33
N ASP A 742 -18.43 -0.14 15.23
CA ASP A 742 -18.28 0.23 16.64
C ASP A 742 -17.17 1.29 16.86
N ASN A 743 -17.36 2.07 17.91
CA ASN A 743 -16.41 3.09 18.34
C ASN A 743 -15.22 2.43 19.07
N VAL A 744 -14.03 2.94 18.84
CA VAL A 744 -12.81 2.53 19.53
C VAL A 744 -12.42 3.63 20.52
N ASP A 745 -11.99 3.25 21.70
CA ASP A 745 -11.59 4.19 22.77
C ASP A 745 -10.38 5.04 22.31
N ASP A 746 -10.40 6.35 22.63
CA ASP A 746 -9.39 7.30 22.15
C ASP A 746 -7.97 6.95 22.61
N GLU A 747 -7.83 6.39 23.82
CA GLU A 747 -6.52 5.95 24.32
C GLU A 747 -5.91 4.84 23.47
N PHE A 748 -6.76 3.98 22.90
CA PHE A 748 -6.30 2.95 21.98
C PHE A 748 -5.80 3.56 20.65
N LEU A 749 -6.44 4.64 20.19
CA LEU A 749 -6.05 5.32 18.95
C LEU A 749 -4.72 6.07 19.05
N GLN A 750 -4.27 6.44 20.25
CA GLN A 750 -3.04 7.22 20.47
C GLN A 750 -1.75 6.39 20.41
N ILE A 751 -1.84 5.07 20.50
CA ILE A 751 -0.67 4.20 20.60
C ILE A 751 -0.63 3.23 19.40
N PRO A 752 0.55 2.99 18.80
CA PRO A 752 0.69 1.97 17.77
C PRO A 752 0.54 0.56 18.37
N HIS A 753 -0.19 -0.30 17.68
CA HIS A 753 -0.46 -1.66 18.11
C HIS A 753 0.08 -2.69 17.10
N LYS A 754 0.92 -3.61 17.58
CA LYS A 754 1.45 -4.74 16.80
C LYS A 754 0.65 -6.00 17.04
N TRP A 755 0.55 -6.87 16.06
CA TRP A 755 -0.14 -8.16 16.19
C TRP A 755 0.54 -9.06 17.21
N ASN A 756 -0.23 -9.53 18.19
CA ASN A 756 0.25 -10.44 19.23
C ASN A 756 -0.71 -11.63 19.41
N SER A 757 -0.41 -12.73 18.72
CA SER A 757 -1.20 -13.96 18.80
C SER A 757 -1.20 -14.58 20.21
N ALA A 758 -0.13 -14.39 21.00
CA ALA A 758 -0.05 -14.94 22.36
C ALA A 758 -1.03 -14.21 23.32
N SER A 759 -1.20 -12.91 23.16
CA SER A 759 -2.19 -12.12 23.92
C SER A 759 -3.61 -12.61 23.66
N LEU A 760 -3.96 -12.91 22.40
CA LEU A 760 -5.28 -13.46 22.04
C LEU A 760 -5.56 -14.80 22.69
N VAL A 761 -4.60 -15.73 22.68
CA VAL A 761 -4.74 -17.05 23.32
C VAL A 761 -4.89 -16.91 24.84
N SER A 762 -4.10 -16.03 25.47
CA SER A 762 -4.23 -15.76 26.91
C SER A 762 -5.59 -15.17 27.26
N PHE A 763 -6.08 -14.24 26.43
CA PHE A 763 -7.39 -13.65 26.60
C PHE A 763 -8.52 -14.68 26.47
N MET A 764 -8.47 -15.52 25.45
CA MET A 764 -9.40 -16.61 25.19
C MET A 764 -9.47 -17.56 26.41
N ASN A 765 -8.35 -17.97 26.94
CA ASN A 765 -8.30 -18.92 28.07
C ASN A 765 -8.90 -18.30 29.35
N VAL A 766 -8.57 -17.05 29.65
CA VAL A 766 -9.06 -16.37 30.86
C VAL A 766 -10.56 -16.08 30.76
N MET A 767 -10.97 -15.44 29.66
CA MET A 767 -12.35 -14.96 29.54
C MET A 767 -13.31 -16.12 29.22
N GLY A 768 -12.91 -17.08 28.40
CA GLY A 768 -13.73 -18.25 28.10
C GLY A 768 -13.90 -19.16 29.30
N GLY A 769 -12.80 -19.46 30.00
CA GLY A 769 -12.85 -20.27 31.23
C GLY A 769 -13.70 -19.60 32.32
N PHE A 770 -13.66 -18.27 32.42
CA PHE A 770 -14.45 -17.51 33.35
C PHE A 770 -15.96 -17.52 32.99
N SER A 771 -16.31 -17.38 31.70
CA SER A 771 -17.70 -17.45 31.23
C SER A 771 -18.33 -18.81 31.58
N SER A 772 -17.59 -19.89 31.42
CA SER A 772 -18.09 -21.25 31.73
C SER A 772 -18.50 -21.46 33.19
N VAL A 773 -17.96 -20.67 34.12
CA VAL A 773 -18.38 -20.72 35.55
C VAL A 773 -19.86 -20.34 35.69
N PHE A 774 -20.33 -19.40 34.88
CA PHE A 774 -21.73 -18.95 34.94
C PHE A 774 -22.66 -19.93 34.24
N ASP A 775 -22.19 -20.59 33.17
CA ASP A 775 -22.92 -21.70 32.57
C ASP A 775 -23.12 -22.84 33.58
N VAL A 776 -22.06 -23.18 34.34
CA VAL A 776 -22.15 -24.18 35.42
C VAL A 776 -23.10 -23.72 36.53
N LEU A 777 -23.10 -22.43 36.88
CA LEU A 777 -24.06 -21.86 37.83
C LEU A 777 -25.48 -22.01 37.29
N THR A 778 -25.71 -21.76 36.02
CA THR A 778 -27.01 -21.98 35.36
C THR A 778 -27.41 -23.45 35.40
N PHE A 779 -26.46 -24.37 35.14
CA PHE A 779 -26.75 -25.82 35.29
C PHE A 779 -27.17 -26.21 36.68
N LEU A 780 -26.53 -25.65 37.72
CA LEU A 780 -26.89 -25.91 39.12
C LEU A 780 -28.28 -25.36 39.43
N VAL A 781 -28.65 -24.19 38.94
CA VAL A 781 -29.98 -23.60 39.12
C VAL A 781 -31.05 -24.45 38.43
N LEU A 782 -30.83 -24.83 37.16
CA LEU A 782 -31.75 -25.64 36.39
C LEU A 782 -31.94 -27.03 37.04
N TRP A 783 -30.83 -27.64 37.51
CA TRP A 783 -30.82 -28.98 38.07
C TRP A 783 -31.41 -29.10 39.48
N PHE A 784 -30.93 -28.25 40.40
CA PHE A 784 -31.24 -28.35 41.84
C PHE A 784 -32.38 -27.45 42.30
N ILE A 785 -32.53 -26.26 41.73
CA ILE A 785 -33.51 -25.28 42.17
C ILE A 785 -34.80 -25.49 41.35
N LEU A 786 -34.74 -25.52 40.05
CA LEU A 786 -35.89 -25.68 39.18
C LEU A 786 -36.29 -27.16 38.96
N GLY A 787 -35.41 -28.09 39.34
CA GLY A 787 -35.72 -29.55 39.30
C GLY A 787 -35.70 -30.16 37.91
N TYR A 788 -35.05 -29.57 36.90
CA TYR A 788 -35.00 -30.09 35.56
C TYR A 788 -33.90 -31.17 35.44
N ASN A 789 -34.02 -32.25 36.20
CA ASN A 789 -32.98 -33.28 36.37
C ASN A 789 -33.34 -34.66 35.83
N THR A 790 -34.44 -34.79 35.09
CA THR A 790 -34.91 -36.05 34.52
C THR A 790 -34.97 -35.97 32.99
N LEU A 791 -34.96 -37.14 32.32
CA LEU A 791 -35.14 -37.21 30.87
C LEU A 791 -36.47 -36.58 30.40
N ALA A 792 -37.52 -36.61 31.24
CA ALA A 792 -38.77 -35.94 30.91
C ALA A 792 -38.68 -34.40 30.93
N MET A 793 -37.72 -33.85 31.66
CA MET A 793 -37.51 -32.40 31.83
C MET A 793 -36.30 -31.87 31.05
N GLN A 794 -35.69 -32.71 30.20
CA GLN A 794 -34.49 -32.35 29.46
C GLN A 794 -34.70 -31.12 28.54
N ASN A 795 -35.89 -30.98 27.93
CA ASN A 795 -36.17 -29.84 27.04
C ASN A 795 -36.19 -28.51 27.80
N TYR A 796 -36.69 -28.51 29.05
CA TYR A 796 -36.59 -27.30 29.90
C TYR A 796 -35.15 -26.95 30.22
N PHE A 797 -34.31 -27.94 30.55
CA PHE A 797 -32.90 -27.73 30.82
C PHE A 797 -32.16 -27.15 29.61
N GLN A 798 -32.36 -27.76 28.45
CA GLN A 798 -31.74 -27.40 27.18
C GLN A 798 -32.19 -26.01 26.71
N THR A 799 -33.49 -25.68 26.83
CA THR A 799 -34.01 -24.35 26.48
C THR A 799 -33.52 -23.30 27.45
N GLY A 800 -33.46 -23.60 28.75
CA GLY A 800 -32.94 -22.68 29.78
C GLY A 800 -31.49 -22.31 29.52
N TRP A 801 -30.63 -23.30 29.21
CA TRP A 801 -29.26 -23.00 28.90
C TRP A 801 -29.08 -22.28 27.56
N PHE A 802 -29.89 -22.59 26.53
CA PHE A 802 -29.93 -21.90 25.25
C PHE A 802 -30.17 -20.38 25.45
N ILE A 803 -31.19 -20.01 26.22
CA ILE A 803 -31.52 -18.59 26.45
C ILE A 803 -30.41 -17.89 27.23
N GLU A 804 -29.94 -18.48 28.32
CA GLU A 804 -28.88 -17.90 29.15
C GLU A 804 -27.59 -17.76 28.34
N GLY A 805 -27.13 -18.83 27.69
CA GLY A 805 -25.91 -18.83 26.92
C GLY A 805 -25.92 -17.81 25.77
N LEU A 806 -27.07 -17.65 25.08
CA LEU A 806 -27.19 -16.65 24.03
C LEU A 806 -27.11 -15.22 24.59
N ILE A 807 -27.83 -14.94 25.68
CA ILE A 807 -27.85 -13.59 26.27
C ILE A 807 -26.48 -13.23 26.86
N SER A 808 -25.84 -14.16 27.59
CA SER A 808 -24.49 -13.97 28.16
C SER A 808 -23.46 -13.70 27.06
N GLN A 809 -23.51 -14.43 25.91
CA GLN A 809 -22.66 -14.21 24.76
C GLN A 809 -22.89 -12.84 24.08
N ILE A 810 -24.12 -12.35 23.98
CA ILE A 810 -24.42 -11.03 23.42
C ILE A 810 -23.99 -9.94 24.40
N LEU A 811 -24.16 -10.14 25.70
CA LEU A 811 -23.76 -9.19 26.72
C LEU A 811 -22.26 -9.03 26.81
N ILE A 812 -21.47 -10.12 26.70
CA ILE A 812 -20.02 -10.06 26.79
C ILE A 812 -19.42 -9.16 25.71
N VAL A 813 -20.05 -9.00 24.55
CA VAL A 813 -19.67 -8.08 23.49
C VAL A 813 -19.52 -6.66 24.05
N GLN A 814 -20.45 -6.22 24.91
CA GLN A 814 -20.43 -4.87 25.50
C GLN A 814 -19.24 -4.68 26.46
N PHE A 815 -18.79 -5.73 27.13
CA PHE A 815 -17.66 -5.68 28.06
C PHE A 815 -16.31 -5.78 27.36
N ILE A 816 -16.20 -6.62 26.33
CA ILE A 816 -14.94 -6.85 25.60
C ILE A 816 -14.61 -5.64 24.71
N ARG A 817 -15.60 -4.95 24.14
CA ARG A 817 -15.39 -3.85 23.18
C ARG A 817 -14.61 -2.64 23.73
N THR A 818 -14.54 -2.46 25.04
CA THR A 818 -13.93 -1.28 25.67
C THR A 818 -13.19 -1.64 26.95
N SER A 819 -12.09 -0.94 27.22
CA SER A 819 -11.38 -1.01 28.49
C SER A 819 -12.13 -0.28 29.62
N LYS A 820 -13.01 0.66 29.28
CA LYS A 820 -13.82 1.48 30.18
C LYS A 820 -15.09 0.74 30.62
N ARG A 821 -15.88 1.37 31.51
CA ARG A 821 -17.18 0.82 31.87
C ARG A 821 -18.14 0.94 30.66
N PRO A 822 -18.73 -0.18 30.20
CA PRO A 822 -19.65 -0.14 29.08
C PRO A 822 -20.88 0.71 29.39
N ILE A 823 -21.45 1.35 28.35
CA ILE A 823 -22.63 2.21 28.42
C ILE A 823 -22.41 3.54 29.21
N ILE A 824 -21.66 3.53 30.30
CA ILE A 824 -21.43 4.70 31.15
C ILE A 824 -20.30 5.56 30.57
N ASP A 825 -19.11 5.01 30.46
CA ASP A 825 -17.90 5.73 30.02
C ASP A 825 -17.59 5.56 28.54
N SER A 826 -18.07 4.47 27.91
CA SER A 826 -17.90 4.19 26.48
C SER A 826 -19.20 3.69 25.86
N LYS A 827 -19.76 4.49 24.96
CA LYS A 827 -20.99 4.16 24.24
C LYS A 827 -20.66 3.38 22.96
N CYS A 828 -21.38 2.26 22.74
CA CYS A 828 -21.28 1.54 21.50
C CYS A 828 -21.98 2.29 20.34
N ASP A 829 -21.66 1.94 19.11
CA ASP A 829 -22.42 2.41 17.95
C ASP A 829 -23.88 1.93 18.05
N SER A 830 -24.82 2.76 17.59
CA SER A 830 -26.25 2.47 17.65
C SER A 830 -26.64 1.20 16.90
N ARG A 831 -25.93 0.85 15.84
CA ARG A 831 -26.16 -0.38 15.05
C ARG A 831 -25.81 -1.63 15.86
N LEU A 832 -24.70 -1.58 16.61
CA LEU A 832 -24.30 -2.68 17.48
C LEU A 832 -25.27 -2.83 18.66
N ALA A 833 -25.72 -1.72 19.23
CA ALA A 833 -26.73 -1.73 20.29
C ALA A 833 -28.06 -2.34 19.79
N LEU A 834 -28.52 -1.92 18.60
CA LEU A 834 -29.74 -2.43 17.99
C LEU A 834 -29.63 -3.92 17.63
N ALA A 835 -28.50 -4.34 17.03
CA ALA A 835 -28.25 -5.74 16.70
C ALA A 835 -28.23 -6.63 17.95
N SER A 836 -27.59 -6.17 19.03
CA SER A 836 -27.56 -6.87 20.32
C SER A 836 -28.96 -6.98 20.93
N ALA A 837 -29.72 -5.90 20.97
CA ALA A 837 -31.09 -5.90 21.49
C ALA A 837 -32.02 -6.80 20.67
N PHE A 838 -31.88 -6.76 19.34
CA PHE A 838 -32.64 -7.64 18.43
C PHE A 838 -32.27 -9.11 18.63
N GLY A 839 -30.98 -9.44 18.78
CA GLY A 839 -30.53 -10.80 19.07
C GLY A 839 -31.08 -11.36 20.38
N ILE A 840 -31.08 -10.55 21.45
CA ILE A 840 -31.68 -10.92 22.74
C ILE A 840 -33.18 -11.14 22.58
N PHE A 841 -33.88 -10.23 21.90
CA PHE A 841 -35.33 -10.36 21.68
C PHE A 841 -35.68 -11.63 20.90
N VAL A 842 -34.95 -11.93 19.81
CA VAL A 842 -35.14 -13.15 19.02
C VAL A 842 -34.85 -14.39 19.86
N GLY A 843 -33.75 -14.40 20.61
CA GLY A 843 -33.37 -15.52 21.47
C GLY A 843 -34.39 -15.86 22.52
N ILE A 844 -35.04 -14.87 23.13
CA ILE A 844 -36.14 -15.09 24.10
C ILE A 844 -37.42 -15.53 23.39
N SER A 845 -37.69 -15.01 22.18
CA SER A 845 -38.96 -15.29 21.47
C SER A 845 -38.99 -16.66 20.80
N ILE A 846 -37.83 -17.17 20.37
CA ILE A 846 -37.75 -18.47 19.64
C ILE A 846 -38.40 -19.63 20.41
N PRO A 847 -38.14 -19.89 21.69
CA PRO A 847 -38.76 -20.99 22.41
C PRO A 847 -40.30 -20.94 22.38
N TYR A 848 -40.86 -19.72 22.53
CA TYR A 848 -42.33 -19.55 22.50
C TYR A 848 -42.96 -19.75 21.11
N LEU A 849 -42.22 -19.36 20.05
CA LEU A 849 -42.66 -19.56 18.68
C LEU A 849 -42.64 -21.05 18.29
N PHE A 850 -41.62 -21.79 18.73
CA PHE A 850 -41.43 -23.19 18.37
C PHE A 850 -42.29 -24.13 19.22
N ASP A 851 -42.61 -23.81 20.47
CA ASP A 851 -43.53 -24.61 21.29
C ASP A 851 -44.90 -24.76 20.64
N ASN A 852 -45.41 -23.71 20.01
CA ASN A 852 -46.67 -23.73 19.27
C ASN A 852 -46.68 -24.65 18.04
N LEU A 853 -45.53 -25.04 17.52
CA LEU A 853 -45.38 -25.92 16.36
C LEU A 853 -45.40 -27.40 16.72
N LYS A 854 -45.77 -27.76 17.96
CA LYS A 854 -45.88 -29.13 18.50
C LYS A 854 -44.64 -30.00 18.33
N ASN A 855 -43.45 -29.37 18.24
CA ASN A 855 -42.22 -30.11 18.14
C ASN A 855 -41.24 -29.74 19.26
N THR A 856 -40.69 -30.74 19.86
CA THR A 856 -40.02 -30.79 21.16
C THR A 856 -38.60 -30.22 21.22
N VAL A 857 -38.20 -29.33 20.29
CA VAL A 857 -36.85 -28.73 20.30
C VAL A 857 -36.72 -27.66 21.35
N PHE A 858 -37.76 -26.87 21.57
CA PHE A 858 -37.83 -25.82 22.56
C PHE A 858 -39.11 -25.94 23.39
N THR A 859 -39.04 -25.43 24.63
CA THR A 859 -40.18 -25.44 25.56
C THR A 859 -40.32 -24.07 26.20
N GLU A 860 -41.58 -23.63 26.44
CA GLU A 860 -41.82 -22.39 27.13
C GLU A 860 -41.24 -22.42 28.55
N MET A 861 -40.46 -21.37 28.92
CA MET A 861 -39.85 -21.29 30.20
C MET A 861 -40.77 -20.53 31.21
N PRO A 862 -40.92 -21.04 32.45
CA PRO A 862 -41.74 -20.38 33.47
C PRO A 862 -41.11 -19.05 33.91
N PHE A 863 -41.96 -18.14 34.46
CA PHE A 863 -41.51 -16.82 34.91
C PHE A 863 -40.41 -16.89 35.96
N GLU A 864 -40.44 -17.90 36.84
CA GLU A 864 -39.42 -18.12 37.87
C GLU A 864 -38.01 -18.27 37.27
N TYR A 865 -37.86 -18.90 36.13
CA TYR A 865 -36.60 -19.04 35.40
C TYR A 865 -36.01 -17.65 35.09
N PHE A 866 -36.80 -16.71 34.60
CA PHE A 866 -36.31 -15.37 34.21
C PHE A 866 -35.82 -14.55 35.43
N VAL A 867 -36.37 -14.79 36.62
CA VAL A 867 -35.86 -14.16 37.86
C VAL A 867 -34.45 -14.65 38.15
N TYR A 868 -34.19 -15.97 38.07
CA TYR A 868 -32.83 -16.51 38.24
C TYR A 868 -31.89 -16.08 37.13
N LEU A 869 -32.36 -16.06 35.88
CA LEU A 869 -31.60 -15.56 34.76
C LEU A 869 -31.11 -14.14 34.98
N ILE A 870 -31.95 -13.23 35.37
CA ILE A 870 -31.56 -11.82 35.66
C ILE A 870 -30.51 -11.76 36.78
N ILE A 871 -30.65 -12.57 37.83
CA ILE A 871 -29.64 -12.62 38.89
C ILE A 871 -28.30 -13.13 38.39
N ILE A 872 -28.29 -14.21 37.60
CA ILE A 872 -27.07 -14.79 36.98
C ILE A 872 -26.40 -13.76 36.10
N LEU A 873 -27.15 -13.09 35.21
CA LEU A 873 -26.60 -12.10 34.27
C LEU A 873 -26.07 -10.84 34.99
N ALA A 874 -26.70 -10.44 36.07
CA ALA A 874 -26.19 -9.35 36.90
C ALA A 874 -24.88 -9.70 37.61
N LEU A 875 -24.78 -10.91 38.16
CA LEU A 875 -23.54 -11.44 38.74
C LEU A 875 -22.46 -11.58 37.69
N TYR A 876 -22.79 -12.12 36.52
CA TYR A 876 -21.90 -12.24 35.37
C TYR A 876 -21.30 -10.88 34.98
N SER A 877 -22.18 -9.88 34.76
CA SER A 877 -21.77 -8.52 34.36
C SER A 877 -20.85 -7.86 35.41
N THR A 878 -21.20 -8.00 36.69
CA THR A 878 -20.39 -7.44 37.79
C THR A 878 -19.03 -8.09 37.88
N THR A 879 -19.01 -9.42 37.76
CA THR A 879 -17.75 -10.18 37.91
C THR A 879 -16.83 -10.01 36.70
N ILE A 880 -17.36 -9.90 35.46
CA ILE A 880 -16.56 -9.56 34.28
C ILE A 880 -15.85 -8.22 34.45
N GLU A 881 -16.50 -7.19 35.02
CA GLU A 881 -15.84 -5.92 35.27
C GLU A 881 -14.69 -6.05 36.30
N ILE A 882 -14.82 -6.93 37.27
CA ILE A 882 -13.73 -7.21 38.20
C ILE A 882 -12.58 -7.94 37.49
N VAL A 883 -12.89 -8.97 36.74
CA VAL A 883 -11.89 -9.75 35.97
C VAL A 883 -11.16 -8.85 34.96
N LYS A 884 -11.88 -7.94 34.26
CA LYS A 884 -11.31 -6.96 33.36
C LYS A 884 -10.24 -6.11 34.06
N LYS A 885 -10.54 -5.57 35.25
CA LYS A 885 -9.57 -4.78 36.02
C LYS A 885 -8.32 -5.59 36.39
N PHE A 886 -8.49 -6.85 36.82
CA PHE A 886 -7.37 -7.75 37.10
C PHE A 886 -6.57 -8.08 35.86
N TYR A 887 -7.24 -8.34 34.75
CA TYR A 887 -6.59 -8.64 33.47
C TYR A 887 -5.72 -7.45 33.01
N ILE A 888 -6.30 -6.23 33.02
CA ILE A 888 -5.56 -5.01 32.64
C ILE A 888 -4.34 -4.81 33.57
N LYS A 889 -4.52 -5.01 34.88
CA LYS A 889 -3.42 -4.90 35.85
C LYS A 889 -2.30 -5.92 35.60
N ARG A 890 -2.64 -7.13 35.14
CA ARG A 890 -1.69 -8.23 34.91
C ARG A 890 -0.98 -8.15 33.57
N TYR A 891 -1.69 -7.78 32.51
CA TYR A 891 -1.22 -7.84 31.12
C TYR A 891 -0.98 -6.45 30.49
N GLY A 892 -1.35 -5.35 31.17
CA GLY A 892 -1.10 -3.97 30.75
C GLY A 892 -2.09 -3.42 29.71
N SER A 893 -2.87 -4.27 29.05
CA SER A 893 -3.86 -3.85 28.05
C SER A 893 -5.11 -4.72 28.11
N TRP A 894 -6.23 -4.17 27.65
CA TRP A 894 -7.48 -4.91 27.48
C TRP A 894 -7.71 -5.32 26.03
N LEU A 895 -7.53 -4.38 25.10
CA LEU A 895 -7.57 -4.61 23.65
C LEU A 895 -6.17 -4.78 23.09
#